data_43ab032945a4be4d404801011e42dd37
#
_entry.id   43ab032945a4be4d404801011e42dd37
#
_cell.length_a   1.000
_cell.length_b   1.000
_cell.length_c   1.000
_cell.angle_alpha   90.00
_cell.angle_beta   90.00
_cell.angle_gamma   90.00
#
_symmetry.space_group_name_H-M   'P 1'
#
loop_
_entity.id
_entity.type
_entity.pdbx_description
1 polymer ?
#
loop_
_entity_poly.entity_id
_entity_poly.type
_entity_poly.pdbx_seq_one_letter_code
_entity_poly.pdbx_strand_id
1 'polypeptide(L)'
;MDKGTPGKYDDTGSFDGGRQRNEAVNNPLKITQIFSASDLKYGLTLFTHEEIRAVEDMIIEQNGKFYIRCQIGDRYKVAKPEEIVRQLWVYRLLNEYNYPKKRIDIERVVYFGTRDFGLADIVVLQDDLSYPYIIFEVKRPQRKAGLDQLRSYCNAEGAPIGVWSNGNEIIRLHREEPNIFVEIPRIPKVTETLRDILTERWTLRWLEEHDELKQGKTTLKNIILNLEEMVWGNSGADFDEFFKLIYAKLYDEWRGINDPSYQLEFFVGDRSPEQVKRGISNLLEGAKRQWPGVFEPTEEIELIDNHLKECVSFLEKIKLFNSNLRIIDDAFEYLIPQKAKKKQGQFFTPRPVEDMCIKMLNPRANEFIIDPACGSGGFLLHSVMWIAGGMITGKELPPPAKNFAQNNIYGIDFAKEAVKIAKAINLIVGDGKSHIFGGNDYGNSLNPFVWKDDIKVGLRNRLLRFPDNPEKDKENQSNFLFFDFDVLMTNPPFAGTVNEKNILRHYNLAEKNGRLVNEIGRHILFLERSLQFIRPGGRMAIVLPQGLLNNTNAEYIRRFVIDEARILAVVGLHGNTFKPHTGTKTSVLFLQKYTDKEKEKIQQIRLKYEDEWEKFLKNIKEKYQNIVWGSSVDKEGVPEELNSFLETYFETKEEIEELPAEKAEGEETEETEEESKERKPLAILVQEKTELDEALREKEEELEGTYTTRKTELKKEIKTLQSKIDKLVKEISQRTLAGQIGLVLSEERITDAFKKYWLDGKMMQEMDYPIFFAVNEKPVKDESGEYRYKKNPDGYPVIDHDLDEIAEAFIKFAKEQDFDFWR
;
A
#
# COMPACT_ATOMS: atom_id res chain seq x y z
N MET A 1 -39.61 -3.06 -66.82
CA MET A 1 -39.31 -2.03 -67.79
C MET A 1 -38.27 -1.12 -67.09
N ASP A 2 -37.17 -0.88 -67.58
CA ASP A 2 -36.31 -1.32 -68.68
C ASP A 2 -34.84 -1.03 -68.25
N LYS A 3 -33.99 -1.98 -68.32
CA LYS A 3 -32.71 -2.05 -68.95
C LYS A 3 -31.94 -0.74 -69.23
N GLY A 4 -30.68 -0.74 -68.89
CA GLY A 4 -29.68 0.13 -69.42
C GLY A 4 -28.29 -0.02 -68.84
N THR A 5 -27.46 -0.76 -69.56
CA THR A 5 -26.06 -1.12 -69.37
C THR A 5 -25.09 0.03 -69.69
N PRO A 6 -23.76 -0.13 -69.64
CA PRO A 6 -22.81 0.77 -69.00
C PRO A 6 -21.97 1.57 -70.05
N GLY A 7 -21.24 2.57 -69.51
CA GLY A 7 -20.33 3.37 -70.37
C GLY A 7 -19.21 4.01 -69.53
N LYS A 8 -18.03 3.47 -69.77
CA LYS A 8 -16.73 4.06 -70.18
C LYS A 8 -16.14 5.23 -69.33
N TYR A 9 -14.94 5.01 -68.97
CA TYR A 9 -13.82 5.94 -68.64
C TYR A 9 -13.82 7.26 -69.49
N ASP A 10 -13.43 8.34 -68.79
CA ASP A 10 -12.38 9.23 -69.31
C ASP A 10 -11.66 10.03 -68.24
N ASP A 11 -10.39 10.21 -68.42
CA ASP A 11 -9.37 10.92 -67.63
C ASP A 11 -9.53 12.45 -67.77
N THR A 12 -9.11 13.15 -66.78
CA THR A 12 -8.23 14.33 -66.72
C THR A 12 -8.56 15.26 -65.52
N GLY A 13 -7.64 15.32 -64.63
CA GLY A 13 -6.92 16.45 -64.06
C GLY A 13 -7.65 17.67 -63.48
N SER A 14 -7.50 17.90 -62.21
CA SER A 14 -6.71 18.99 -61.64
C SER A 14 -7.01 19.18 -60.12
N PHE A 15 -5.97 19.54 -59.41
CA PHE A 15 -5.93 19.89 -57.98
C PHE A 15 -6.89 21.02 -57.62
N ASP A 16 -7.62 20.87 -56.48
CA ASP A 16 -7.78 21.99 -55.56
C ASP A 16 -7.94 21.49 -54.10
N GLY A 17 -7.29 22.22 -53.21
CA GLY A 17 -7.14 21.82 -51.83
C GLY A 17 -8.35 22.11 -50.95
N GLY A 18 -8.86 21.11 -50.27
CA GLY A 18 -9.88 21.23 -49.26
C GLY A 18 -9.65 20.20 -48.12
N ARG A 19 -9.28 20.67 -46.96
CA ARG A 19 -9.19 19.86 -45.75
C ARG A 19 -10.52 19.16 -45.49
N GLN A 20 -10.60 17.88 -45.79
CA GLN A 20 -11.64 17.00 -45.24
C GLN A 20 -11.00 16.13 -44.15
N ARG A 21 -11.57 16.25 -42.92
CA ARG A 21 -11.35 15.32 -41.79
C ARG A 21 -11.81 13.94 -42.27
N ASN A 22 -10.89 13.02 -42.43
CA ASN A 22 -11.22 11.60 -42.56
C ASN A 22 -11.83 11.10 -41.25
N GLU A 23 -13.16 10.99 -41.21
CA GLU A 23 -13.82 10.04 -40.33
C GLU A 23 -13.46 8.64 -40.84
N ALA A 24 -12.62 7.94 -40.07
CA ALA A 24 -12.38 6.52 -40.28
C ALA A 24 -13.68 5.79 -39.98
N VAL A 25 -14.38 5.37 -41.02
CA VAL A 25 -15.48 4.42 -40.92
C VAL A 25 -14.92 3.16 -40.32
N ASN A 26 -15.32 2.87 -39.09
CA ASN A 26 -15.04 1.63 -38.33
C ASN A 26 -15.78 0.48 -39.04
N ASN A 27 -15.20 -0.08 -40.09
CA ASN A 27 -15.64 -1.36 -40.64
C ASN A 27 -15.16 -2.43 -39.66
N PRO A 28 -16.03 -3.23 -39.03
CA PRO A 28 -15.61 -4.28 -38.13
C PRO A 28 -14.68 -5.24 -38.84
N LEU A 29 -13.53 -5.52 -38.23
CA LEU A 29 -12.55 -6.44 -38.77
C LEU A 29 -13.22 -7.77 -39.14
N LYS A 30 -12.98 -8.28 -40.36
CA LYS A 30 -13.57 -9.53 -40.87
C LYS A 30 -13.25 -10.73 -39.94
N ILE A 31 -12.08 -10.70 -39.32
CA ILE A 31 -11.64 -11.68 -38.33
C ILE A 31 -12.63 -11.75 -37.15
N THR A 32 -13.18 -10.60 -36.69
CA THR A 32 -14.15 -10.60 -35.58
C THR A 32 -15.45 -11.32 -35.91
N GLN A 33 -15.79 -11.45 -37.19
CA GLN A 33 -16.97 -12.17 -37.68
C GLN A 33 -16.72 -13.69 -37.79
N ILE A 34 -15.44 -14.08 -37.95
CA ILE A 34 -15.02 -15.48 -38.12
C ILE A 34 -14.77 -16.14 -36.77
N PHE A 35 -14.24 -15.37 -35.81
CA PHE A 35 -13.93 -15.87 -34.50
C PHE A 35 -15.17 -15.85 -33.58
N SER A 36 -15.36 -16.91 -32.80
CA SER A 36 -16.37 -16.91 -31.77
C SER A 36 -16.01 -15.92 -30.63
N ALA A 37 -17.00 -15.50 -29.85
CA ALA A 37 -16.75 -14.64 -28.70
C ALA A 37 -15.72 -15.22 -27.71
N SER A 38 -15.68 -16.55 -27.62
CA SER A 38 -14.71 -17.26 -26.78
C SER A 38 -13.30 -17.26 -27.39
N ASP A 39 -13.17 -17.34 -28.71
CA ASP A 39 -11.87 -17.25 -29.38
C ASP A 39 -11.31 -15.79 -29.27
N LEU A 40 -12.17 -14.78 -29.40
CA LEU A 40 -11.80 -13.38 -29.24
C LEU A 40 -11.29 -13.05 -27.83
N LYS A 41 -11.82 -13.75 -26.79
CA LYS A 41 -11.35 -13.59 -25.42
C LYS A 41 -9.87 -13.92 -25.23
N TYR A 42 -9.35 -14.85 -26.01
CA TYR A 42 -7.93 -15.27 -25.93
C TYR A 42 -7.04 -14.51 -26.93
N GLY A 43 -7.63 -13.86 -27.93
CA GLY A 43 -6.95 -12.98 -28.88
C GLY A 43 -5.94 -13.68 -29.80
N LEU A 44 -5.23 -12.88 -30.59
CA LEU A 44 -4.10 -13.26 -31.46
C LEU A 44 -2.83 -12.55 -30.98
N THR A 45 -2.57 -12.60 -29.66
CA THR A 45 -1.57 -11.77 -28.98
C THR A 45 -0.13 -12.01 -29.39
N LEU A 46 0.14 -13.15 -30.05
CA LEU A 46 1.47 -13.43 -30.63
C LEU A 46 1.78 -12.57 -31.87
N PHE A 47 0.77 -12.00 -32.52
CA PHE A 47 0.93 -11.32 -33.80
C PHE A 47 0.71 -9.82 -33.65
N THR A 48 1.46 -9.04 -34.43
CA THR A 48 1.30 -7.60 -34.50
C THR A 48 0.02 -7.19 -35.26
N HIS A 49 -0.47 -6.00 -35.02
CA HIS A 49 -1.63 -5.48 -35.75
C HIS A 49 -1.40 -5.43 -37.26
N GLU A 50 -0.15 -5.23 -37.70
CA GLU A 50 0.23 -5.20 -39.12
C GLU A 50 0.12 -6.60 -39.75
N GLU A 51 0.62 -7.62 -39.07
CA GLU A 51 0.51 -9.02 -39.50
C GLU A 51 -0.96 -9.46 -39.60
N ILE A 52 -1.75 -9.11 -38.56
CA ILE A 52 -3.18 -9.44 -38.54
C ILE A 52 -3.91 -8.77 -39.70
N ARG A 53 -3.65 -7.48 -39.98
CA ARG A 53 -4.24 -6.79 -41.11
C ARG A 53 -3.81 -7.37 -42.45
N ALA A 54 -2.54 -7.66 -42.62
CA ALA A 54 -2.01 -8.25 -43.84
C ALA A 54 -2.67 -9.58 -44.17
N VAL A 55 -2.95 -10.41 -43.18
CA VAL A 55 -3.68 -11.68 -43.36
C VAL A 55 -5.18 -11.46 -43.53
N GLU A 56 -5.76 -10.48 -42.89
CA GLU A 56 -7.17 -10.10 -43.02
C GLU A 56 -7.49 -9.60 -44.43
N ASP A 57 -6.60 -8.86 -45.08
CA ASP A 57 -6.73 -8.39 -46.45
C ASP A 57 -6.79 -9.56 -47.47
N MET A 58 -6.31 -10.74 -47.09
CA MET A 58 -6.40 -11.97 -47.90
C MET A 58 -7.76 -12.68 -47.77
N ILE A 59 -8.65 -12.18 -46.89
CA ILE A 59 -9.96 -12.77 -46.64
C ILE A 59 -10.99 -12.15 -47.61
N ILE A 60 -11.68 -13.00 -48.39
CA ILE A 60 -12.80 -12.64 -49.23
C ILE A 60 -14.10 -13.28 -48.70
N GLU A 61 -15.20 -12.59 -48.95
CA GLU A 61 -16.53 -13.12 -48.69
C GLU A 61 -17.17 -13.56 -50.00
N GLN A 62 -17.65 -14.80 -50.06
CA GLN A 62 -18.32 -15.35 -51.24
C GLN A 62 -19.52 -16.20 -50.77
N ASN A 63 -20.74 -15.87 -51.23
CA ASN A 63 -21.98 -16.56 -50.85
C ASN A 63 -22.22 -16.66 -49.32
N GLY A 64 -21.94 -15.58 -48.59
CA GLY A 64 -22.09 -15.53 -47.12
C GLY A 64 -21.11 -16.40 -46.33
N LYS A 65 -20.02 -16.83 -46.95
CA LYS A 65 -18.93 -17.57 -46.29
C LYS A 65 -17.61 -16.84 -46.53
N PHE A 66 -16.74 -16.87 -45.50
CA PHE A 66 -15.41 -16.29 -45.60
C PHE A 66 -14.41 -17.33 -46.10
N TYR A 67 -13.58 -16.90 -47.05
CA TYR A 67 -12.49 -17.67 -47.59
C TYR A 67 -11.19 -16.88 -47.46
N ILE A 68 -10.09 -17.55 -47.17
CA ILE A 68 -8.75 -16.95 -47.10
C ILE A 68 -7.88 -17.46 -48.21
N ARG A 69 -7.17 -16.55 -48.88
CA ARG A 69 -6.19 -16.94 -49.90
C ARG A 69 -4.96 -17.53 -49.24
N CYS A 70 -4.62 -18.74 -49.58
CA CYS A 70 -3.47 -19.46 -49.04
C CYS A 70 -2.19 -18.85 -49.64
N GLN A 71 -1.23 -18.47 -48.80
CA GLN A 71 0.04 -17.87 -49.24
C GLN A 71 0.96 -18.90 -49.93
N ILE A 72 0.74 -20.19 -49.65
CA ILE A 72 1.44 -21.30 -50.30
C ILE A 72 0.44 -22.08 -51.13
N GLY A 73 0.75 -22.25 -52.40
CA GLY A 73 -0.07 -23.02 -53.37
C GLY A 73 -1.26 -22.29 -53.96
N ASP A 74 -1.40 -20.98 -53.71
CA ASP A 74 -2.34 -20.02 -54.35
C ASP A 74 -3.81 -20.53 -54.50
N ARG A 75 -4.34 -21.18 -53.48
CA ARG A 75 -5.70 -21.70 -53.41
C ARG A 75 -6.51 -21.01 -52.29
N TYR A 76 -7.82 -21.00 -52.44
CA TYR A 76 -8.70 -20.46 -51.39
C TYR A 76 -9.15 -21.59 -50.46
N LYS A 77 -9.14 -21.30 -49.13
CA LYS A 77 -9.65 -22.18 -48.08
C LYS A 77 -10.73 -21.50 -47.30
N VAL A 78 -11.60 -22.24 -46.65
CA VAL A 78 -12.59 -21.68 -45.72
C VAL A 78 -11.84 -21.03 -44.56
N ALA A 79 -12.12 -19.77 -44.31
CA ALA A 79 -11.48 -18.99 -43.27
C ALA A 79 -12.04 -19.43 -41.88
N LYS A 80 -11.45 -20.45 -41.31
CA LYS A 80 -11.70 -20.90 -39.93
C LYS A 80 -10.65 -20.30 -38.98
N PRO A 81 -10.92 -20.16 -37.68
CA PRO A 81 -9.95 -19.63 -36.73
C PRO A 81 -8.57 -20.29 -36.78
N GLU A 82 -8.52 -21.62 -36.91
CA GLU A 82 -7.28 -22.39 -37.04
C GLU A 82 -6.54 -22.07 -38.33
N GLU A 83 -7.25 -21.92 -39.46
CA GLU A 83 -6.65 -21.53 -40.73
C GLU A 83 -6.11 -20.09 -40.72
N ILE A 84 -6.76 -19.17 -40.01
CA ILE A 84 -6.26 -17.80 -39.82
C ILE A 84 -4.95 -17.84 -39.03
N VAL A 85 -4.87 -18.59 -37.92
CA VAL A 85 -3.62 -18.73 -37.16
C VAL A 85 -2.53 -19.38 -38.02
N ARG A 86 -2.88 -20.36 -38.89
CA ARG A 86 -1.95 -20.98 -39.84
C ARG A 86 -1.39 -19.97 -40.82
N GLN A 87 -2.25 -19.12 -41.44
CA GLN A 87 -1.82 -18.13 -42.40
C GLN A 87 -1.02 -17.00 -41.73
N LEU A 88 -1.27 -16.63 -40.51
CA LEU A 88 -0.44 -15.70 -39.73
C LEU A 88 0.98 -16.27 -39.48
N TRP A 89 1.11 -17.56 -39.16
CA TRP A 89 2.41 -18.21 -39.07
C TRP A 89 3.13 -18.30 -40.43
N VAL A 90 2.41 -18.60 -41.51
CA VAL A 90 3.00 -18.60 -42.84
C VAL A 90 3.47 -17.20 -43.22
N TYR A 91 2.68 -16.15 -42.92
CA TYR A 91 3.06 -14.76 -43.17
C TYR A 91 4.36 -14.42 -42.42
N ARG A 92 4.44 -14.76 -41.15
CA ARG A 92 5.62 -14.51 -40.32
C ARG A 92 6.85 -15.29 -40.80
N LEU A 93 6.68 -16.54 -41.19
CA LEU A 93 7.77 -17.36 -41.75
C LEU A 93 8.34 -16.74 -43.02
N LEU A 94 7.48 -16.16 -43.86
CA LEU A 94 7.90 -15.53 -45.10
C LEU A 94 8.58 -14.17 -44.89
N ASN A 95 8.07 -13.34 -43.97
CA ASN A 95 8.46 -11.92 -43.86
C ASN A 95 9.44 -11.62 -42.72
N GLU A 96 9.32 -12.30 -41.60
CA GLU A 96 10.21 -12.10 -40.45
C GLU A 96 11.37 -13.12 -40.44
N TYR A 97 11.05 -14.41 -40.65
CA TYR A 97 12.05 -15.48 -40.63
C TYR A 97 12.71 -15.64 -42.02
N ASN A 98 12.16 -15.03 -43.04
CA ASN A 98 12.67 -15.00 -44.43
C ASN A 98 12.78 -16.37 -45.12
N TYR A 99 11.98 -17.36 -44.68
CA TYR A 99 11.95 -18.63 -45.38
C TYR A 99 11.35 -18.52 -46.79
N PRO A 100 12.00 -18.98 -47.84
CA PRO A 100 11.44 -18.93 -49.16
C PRO A 100 10.23 -19.86 -49.32
N LYS A 101 9.22 -19.45 -50.10
CA LYS A 101 7.96 -20.22 -50.31
C LYS A 101 8.18 -21.66 -50.67
N LYS A 102 9.23 -21.97 -51.45
CA LYS A 102 9.57 -23.32 -51.85
C LYS A 102 9.98 -24.26 -50.74
N ARG A 103 10.35 -23.72 -49.56
CA ARG A 103 10.68 -24.49 -48.33
C ARG A 103 9.49 -24.68 -47.41
N ILE A 104 8.34 -24.12 -47.69
CA ILE A 104 7.19 -24.20 -46.85
C ILE A 104 6.10 -25.05 -47.51
N ASP A 105 5.76 -26.16 -46.86
CA ASP A 105 4.61 -26.99 -47.19
C ASP A 105 3.49 -26.77 -46.17
N ILE A 106 2.25 -26.87 -46.58
CA ILE A 106 1.09 -26.82 -45.70
C ILE A 106 0.25 -28.10 -45.85
N GLU A 107 -0.26 -28.62 -44.71
CA GLU A 107 -1.03 -29.87 -44.64
C GLU A 107 -0.24 -31.04 -45.23
N ARG A 108 1.05 -31.11 -44.90
CA ARG A 108 1.90 -32.22 -45.35
C ARG A 108 1.50 -33.51 -44.65
N VAL A 109 1.38 -34.60 -45.46
CA VAL A 109 1.07 -35.94 -44.94
C VAL A 109 2.28 -36.50 -44.21
N VAL A 110 2.08 -36.93 -42.95
CA VAL A 110 3.07 -37.59 -42.11
C VAL A 110 2.62 -39.04 -41.90
N TYR A 111 3.48 -40.01 -42.18
CA TYR A 111 3.15 -41.42 -42.05
C TYR A 111 3.65 -42.00 -40.72
N PHE A 112 2.78 -42.72 -40.01
CA PHE A 112 3.10 -43.52 -38.80
C PHE A 112 3.12 -44.99 -39.16
N GLY A 113 4.21 -45.44 -39.74
CA GLY A 113 4.28 -46.80 -40.28
C GLY A 113 3.58 -46.94 -41.65
N THR A 114 2.95 -48.11 -41.92
CA THR A 114 2.41 -48.43 -43.26
C THR A 114 0.92 -48.13 -43.46
N ARG A 115 0.17 -47.77 -42.41
CA ARG A 115 -1.30 -47.65 -42.54
C ARG A 115 -1.87 -46.36 -41.93
N ASP A 116 -1.22 -45.76 -40.94
CA ASP A 116 -1.73 -44.56 -40.28
C ASP A 116 -1.00 -43.33 -40.80
N PHE A 117 -1.75 -42.25 -41.01
CA PHE A 117 -1.19 -40.97 -41.42
C PHE A 117 -1.88 -39.81 -40.69
N GLY A 118 -1.16 -38.68 -40.55
CA GLY A 118 -1.67 -37.43 -40.10
C GLY A 118 -1.29 -36.30 -41.06
N LEU A 119 -1.80 -35.10 -40.79
CA LEU A 119 -1.47 -33.90 -41.54
C LEU A 119 -0.79 -32.87 -40.61
N ALA A 120 0.48 -32.59 -40.90
CA ALA A 120 1.20 -31.52 -40.21
C ALA A 120 0.76 -30.14 -40.80
N ASP A 121 0.41 -29.20 -39.95
CA ASP A 121 -0.18 -27.94 -40.37
C ASP A 121 0.73 -27.09 -41.25
N ILE A 122 1.99 -26.92 -40.86
CA ILE A 122 3.02 -26.23 -41.62
C ILE A 122 4.31 -27.00 -41.46
N VAL A 123 5.03 -27.22 -42.54
CA VAL A 123 6.36 -27.83 -42.52
C VAL A 123 7.35 -26.94 -43.23
N VAL A 124 8.44 -26.59 -42.57
CA VAL A 124 9.57 -25.93 -43.18
C VAL A 124 10.61 -26.97 -43.53
N LEU A 125 11.00 -27.10 -44.79
CA LEU A 125 12.00 -28.04 -45.27
C LEU A 125 13.42 -27.54 -45.09
N GLN A 126 14.40 -28.42 -45.07
CA GLN A 126 15.81 -28.08 -45.13
C GLN A 126 16.16 -27.35 -46.45
N ASP A 127 17.34 -26.82 -46.54
CA ASP A 127 17.77 -26.02 -47.71
C ASP A 127 17.74 -26.84 -49.00
N ASP A 128 18.04 -28.15 -48.90
CA ASP A 128 18.03 -29.08 -50.03
C ASP A 128 16.62 -29.61 -50.38
N LEU A 129 15.60 -29.18 -49.66
CA LEU A 129 14.20 -29.56 -49.82
C LEU A 129 13.91 -31.06 -49.52
N SER A 130 14.84 -31.80 -48.92
CA SER A 130 14.75 -33.24 -48.75
C SER A 130 13.95 -33.65 -47.51
N TYR A 131 14.22 -33.02 -46.37
CA TYR A 131 13.67 -33.42 -45.07
C TYR A 131 13.02 -32.22 -44.34
N PRO A 132 12.01 -32.50 -43.49
CA PRO A 132 11.46 -31.50 -42.58
C PRO A 132 12.53 -30.98 -41.62
N TYR A 133 12.61 -29.63 -41.49
CA TYR A 133 13.46 -28.93 -40.58
C TYR A 133 12.66 -28.43 -39.36
N ILE A 134 11.47 -27.84 -39.63
CA ILE A 134 10.54 -27.38 -38.59
C ILE A 134 9.15 -27.88 -38.90
N ILE A 135 8.47 -28.46 -37.94
CA ILE A 135 7.05 -28.83 -38.02
C ILE A 135 6.23 -27.97 -37.09
N PHE A 136 5.16 -27.38 -37.61
CA PHE A 136 4.19 -26.63 -36.82
C PHE A 136 2.91 -27.45 -36.68
N GLU A 137 2.37 -27.44 -35.46
CA GLU A 137 1.03 -27.85 -35.15
C GLU A 137 0.26 -26.62 -34.66
N VAL A 138 -0.77 -26.22 -35.39
CA VAL A 138 -1.53 -25.02 -35.14
C VAL A 138 -2.92 -25.34 -34.63
N LYS A 139 -3.39 -24.60 -33.67
CA LYS A 139 -4.74 -24.73 -33.09
C LYS A 139 -5.44 -23.38 -33.05
N ARG A 140 -6.76 -23.41 -32.95
CA ARG A 140 -7.54 -22.20 -32.69
C ARG A 140 -7.27 -21.67 -31.28
N PRO A 141 -7.49 -20.37 -31.03
CA PRO A 141 -7.06 -19.69 -29.79
C PRO A 141 -7.45 -20.31 -28.46
N GLN A 142 -8.48 -21.12 -28.37
CA GLN A 142 -8.89 -21.78 -27.12
C GLN A 142 -8.26 -23.12 -26.84
N ARG A 143 -7.73 -23.78 -27.87
CA ARG A 143 -7.29 -25.17 -27.73
C ARG A 143 -5.86 -25.27 -27.25
N LYS A 144 -5.67 -26.10 -26.22
CA LYS A 144 -4.33 -26.45 -25.69
C LYS A 144 -3.86 -27.87 -26.10
N ALA A 145 -4.71 -28.64 -26.80
CA ALA A 145 -4.37 -29.96 -27.28
C ALA A 145 -3.49 -29.93 -28.54
N GLY A 146 -2.75 -30.99 -28.83
CA GLY A 146 -1.95 -31.13 -30.06
C GLY A 146 -0.44 -31.20 -29.83
N LEU A 147 0.05 -30.99 -28.60
CA LEU A 147 1.48 -31.06 -28.31
C LEU A 147 2.05 -32.50 -28.50
N ASP A 148 1.31 -33.54 -28.10
CA ASP A 148 1.71 -34.91 -28.32
C ASP A 148 1.63 -35.31 -29.79
N GLN A 149 0.69 -34.71 -30.51
CA GLN A 149 0.59 -34.86 -31.97
C GLN A 149 1.83 -34.26 -32.66
N LEU A 150 2.25 -33.06 -32.29
CA LEU A 150 3.47 -32.43 -32.76
C LEU A 150 4.70 -33.30 -32.48
N ARG A 151 4.86 -33.77 -31.26
CA ARG A 151 5.98 -34.68 -30.88
C ARG A 151 6.00 -35.91 -31.72
N SER A 152 4.83 -36.52 -31.98
CA SER A 152 4.70 -37.69 -32.84
C SER A 152 5.12 -37.38 -34.27
N TYR A 153 4.73 -36.23 -34.82
CA TYR A 153 5.13 -35.81 -36.18
C TYR A 153 6.64 -35.55 -36.27
N CYS A 154 7.22 -34.87 -35.30
CA CYS A 154 8.68 -34.67 -35.28
C CYS A 154 9.47 -35.98 -35.18
N ASN A 155 8.96 -36.95 -34.44
CA ASN A 155 9.59 -38.28 -34.36
C ASN A 155 9.47 -39.04 -35.66
N ALA A 156 8.29 -39.05 -36.29
CA ALA A 156 8.04 -39.79 -37.53
C ALA A 156 8.86 -39.26 -38.71
N GLU A 157 8.93 -37.95 -38.86
CA GLU A 157 9.65 -37.29 -39.95
C GLU A 157 11.12 -36.97 -39.63
N GLY A 158 11.57 -37.18 -38.43
CA GLY A 158 12.94 -36.86 -38.02
C GLY A 158 13.22 -35.36 -37.90
N ALA A 159 12.17 -34.51 -37.84
CA ALA A 159 12.34 -33.08 -37.78
C ALA A 159 13.00 -32.63 -36.44
N PRO A 160 14.07 -31.83 -36.48
CA PRO A 160 14.78 -31.44 -35.28
C PRO A 160 14.03 -30.35 -34.46
N ILE A 161 13.08 -29.64 -35.06
CA ILE A 161 12.33 -28.55 -34.40
C ILE A 161 10.84 -28.82 -34.55
N GLY A 162 10.11 -28.71 -33.41
CA GLY A 162 8.66 -28.68 -33.39
C GLY A 162 8.14 -27.37 -32.80
N VAL A 163 7.10 -26.81 -33.41
CA VAL A 163 6.44 -25.58 -32.93
C VAL A 163 4.95 -25.82 -32.79
N TRP A 164 4.44 -25.67 -31.58
CA TRP A 164 3.02 -25.67 -31.31
C TRP A 164 2.54 -24.23 -31.06
N SER A 165 1.40 -23.86 -31.66
CA SER A 165 0.82 -22.53 -31.41
C SER A 165 -0.69 -22.51 -31.61
N ASN A 166 -1.37 -21.71 -30.78
CA ASN A 166 -2.79 -21.38 -30.94
C ASN A 166 -3.05 -19.90 -31.25
N GLY A 167 -2.01 -19.15 -31.62
CA GLY A 167 -2.11 -17.73 -31.88
C GLY A 167 -1.97 -16.83 -30.65
N ASN A 168 -2.13 -17.36 -29.45
CA ASN A 168 -1.93 -16.69 -28.18
C ASN A 168 -0.73 -17.25 -27.41
N GLU A 169 -0.52 -18.55 -27.50
CA GLU A 169 0.58 -19.26 -26.87
C GLU A 169 1.44 -19.94 -27.96
N ILE A 170 2.72 -20.09 -27.68
CA ILE A 170 3.68 -20.81 -28.52
C ILE A 170 4.59 -21.67 -27.64
N ILE A 171 4.83 -22.92 -28.09
CA ILE A 171 5.81 -23.82 -27.52
C ILE A 171 6.76 -24.22 -28.64
N ARG A 172 8.06 -24.10 -28.42
CA ARG A 172 9.12 -24.41 -29.38
C ARG A 172 9.98 -25.50 -28.81
N LEU A 173 10.09 -26.61 -29.52
CA LEU A 173 10.77 -27.79 -29.06
C LEU A 173 11.92 -28.16 -29.99
N HIS A 174 13.07 -28.47 -29.43
CA HIS A 174 14.12 -29.20 -30.10
C HIS A 174 14.01 -30.67 -29.72
N ARG A 175 14.05 -31.55 -30.72
CA ARG A 175 14.12 -33.01 -30.56
C ARG A 175 15.59 -33.42 -30.47
N GLU A 176 16.08 -33.62 -29.25
CA GLU A 176 17.47 -34.07 -29.02
C GLU A 176 17.64 -35.52 -29.46
N GLU A 177 16.72 -36.37 -29.06
CA GLU A 177 16.65 -37.78 -29.40
C GLU A 177 15.19 -38.18 -29.65
N PRO A 178 14.88 -39.35 -30.22
CA PRO A 178 13.52 -39.84 -30.31
C PRO A 178 12.82 -39.82 -28.93
N ASN A 179 11.67 -39.14 -28.87
CA ASN A 179 10.85 -38.90 -27.68
C ASN A 179 11.46 -37.95 -26.59
N ILE A 180 12.65 -37.40 -26.80
CA ILE A 180 13.27 -36.44 -25.90
C ILE A 180 13.19 -35.06 -26.53
N PHE A 181 12.42 -34.16 -25.89
CA PHE A 181 12.19 -32.83 -26.38
C PHE A 181 12.55 -31.81 -25.33
N VAL A 182 13.37 -30.83 -25.69
CA VAL A 182 13.73 -29.66 -24.85
C VAL A 182 13.16 -28.38 -25.48
N GLU A 183 12.77 -27.44 -24.65
CA GLU A 183 12.29 -26.15 -25.13
C GLU A 183 13.44 -25.28 -25.64
N ILE A 184 13.25 -24.64 -26.80
CA ILE A 184 14.24 -23.72 -27.36
C ILE A 184 13.75 -22.26 -27.33
N PRO A 185 14.66 -21.28 -27.20
CA PRO A 185 14.29 -19.88 -26.97
C PRO A 185 13.53 -19.26 -28.15
N ARG A 186 13.88 -19.61 -29.37
CA ARG A 186 13.24 -19.06 -30.58
C ARG A 186 13.35 -20.00 -31.78
N ILE A 187 12.61 -19.68 -32.82
CA ILE A 187 12.70 -20.34 -34.13
C ILE A 187 13.92 -19.75 -34.88
N PRO A 188 14.79 -20.56 -35.51
CA PRO A 188 15.87 -20.05 -36.34
C PRO A 188 15.34 -19.29 -37.55
N LYS A 189 16.00 -18.21 -37.93
CA LYS A 189 15.81 -17.57 -39.26
C LYS A 189 16.43 -18.41 -40.34
N VAL A 190 16.09 -18.13 -41.61
CA VAL A 190 16.64 -18.86 -42.77
C VAL A 190 18.18 -18.83 -42.83
N THR A 191 18.81 -17.80 -42.29
CA THR A 191 20.26 -17.61 -42.22
C THR A 191 20.93 -18.24 -41.00
N GLU A 192 20.16 -18.84 -40.12
CA GLU A 192 20.62 -19.39 -38.83
C GLU A 192 20.44 -20.91 -38.84
N THR A 193 21.27 -21.57 -38.06
CA THR A 193 21.17 -23.01 -37.81
C THR A 193 20.58 -23.27 -36.42
N LEU A 194 20.04 -24.47 -36.19
CA LEU A 194 19.62 -24.92 -34.88
C LEU A 194 20.75 -24.82 -33.84
N ARG A 195 22.01 -25.07 -34.26
CA ARG A 195 23.17 -24.93 -33.37
C ARG A 195 23.35 -23.50 -32.89
N ASP A 196 23.13 -22.51 -33.74
CA ASP A 196 23.21 -21.10 -33.35
C ASP A 196 22.19 -20.79 -32.24
N ILE A 197 20.96 -21.32 -32.36
CA ILE A 197 19.91 -21.18 -31.33
C ILE A 197 20.27 -21.87 -30.02
N LEU A 198 20.78 -23.11 -30.08
CA LEU A 198 21.15 -23.90 -28.88
C LEU A 198 22.36 -23.29 -28.15
N THR A 199 23.23 -22.59 -28.85
CA THR A 199 24.39 -21.89 -28.25
C THR A 199 24.11 -20.45 -27.90
N GLU A 200 22.94 -19.92 -28.25
CA GLU A 200 22.57 -18.55 -27.94
C GLU A 200 22.37 -18.40 -26.44
N ARG A 201 23.21 -17.57 -25.81
CA ARG A 201 23.04 -17.18 -24.42
C ARG A 201 22.07 -16.00 -24.37
N TRP A 202 21.24 -15.99 -23.33
CA TRP A 202 20.19 -14.99 -23.18
C TRP A 202 20.79 -13.62 -22.90
N THR A 203 20.49 -12.63 -23.72
CA THR A 203 20.77 -11.22 -23.41
C THR A 203 19.59 -10.60 -22.71
N LEU A 204 19.78 -9.47 -22.02
CA LEU A 204 18.67 -8.74 -21.40
C LEU A 204 17.62 -8.35 -22.43
N ARG A 205 18.03 -7.95 -23.65
CA ARG A 205 17.11 -7.66 -24.75
C ARG A 205 16.25 -8.85 -25.12
N TRP A 206 16.85 -10.04 -25.20
CA TRP A 206 16.10 -11.27 -25.44
C TRP A 206 15.06 -11.51 -24.35
N LEU A 207 15.46 -11.33 -23.06
CA LEU A 207 14.54 -11.49 -21.93
C LEU A 207 13.40 -10.47 -21.97
N GLU A 208 13.65 -9.21 -22.38
CA GLU A 208 12.62 -8.19 -22.56
C GLU A 208 11.58 -8.52 -23.64
N GLU A 209 12.02 -9.14 -24.74
CA GLU A 209 11.15 -9.54 -25.84
C GLU A 209 10.31 -10.79 -25.47
N HIS A 210 10.82 -11.65 -24.57
CA HIS A 210 10.22 -12.93 -24.21
C HIS A 210 9.67 -12.98 -22.78
N ASP A 211 9.67 -11.87 -22.08
CA ASP A 211 9.24 -11.77 -20.68
C ASP A 211 7.80 -12.28 -20.49
N GLU A 212 7.67 -13.40 -19.76
CA GLU A 212 6.39 -14.05 -19.50
C GLU A 212 5.45 -13.20 -18.63
N LEU A 213 5.98 -12.31 -17.76
CA LEU A 213 5.17 -11.36 -17.00
C LEU A 213 4.56 -10.31 -17.94
N LYS A 214 5.36 -9.77 -18.86
CA LYS A 214 4.92 -8.77 -19.85
C LYS A 214 3.87 -9.34 -20.82
N GLN A 215 4.00 -10.61 -21.16
CA GLN A 215 3.07 -11.31 -22.04
C GLN A 215 1.79 -11.78 -21.30
N GLY A 216 1.68 -11.58 -20.01
CA GLY A 216 0.54 -12.00 -19.20
C GLY A 216 0.37 -13.52 -19.10
N LYS A 217 1.39 -14.31 -19.41
CA LYS A 217 1.37 -15.78 -19.33
C LYS A 217 1.38 -16.29 -17.89
N THR A 218 2.03 -15.55 -17.03
CA THR A 218 2.12 -15.84 -15.60
C THR A 218 2.09 -14.55 -14.81
N THR A 219 1.91 -14.65 -13.50
CA THR A 219 2.08 -13.55 -12.55
C THR A 219 3.21 -13.88 -11.60
N LEU A 220 3.93 -12.88 -11.11
CA LEU A 220 4.97 -13.12 -10.12
C LEU A 220 4.42 -13.80 -8.87
N LYS A 221 3.16 -13.50 -8.50
CA LYS A 221 2.41 -14.19 -7.45
C LYS A 221 2.34 -15.70 -7.71
N ASN A 222 1.97 -16.13 -8.93
CA ASN A 222 1.89 -17.56 -9.28
C ASN A 222 3.26 -18.24 -9.26
N ILE A 223 4.30 -17.53 -9.73
CA ILE A 223 5.68 -18.04 -9.68
C ILE A 223 6.10 -18.26 -8.23
N ILE A 224 5.84 -17.29 -7.36
CA ILE A 224 6.17 -17.37 -5.94
C ILE A 224 5.41 -18.50 -5.26
N LEU A 225 4.12 -18.66 -5.55
CA LEU A 225 3.32 -19.78 -5.03
C LEU A 225 3.89 -21.14 -5.44
N ASN A 226 4.26 -21.28 -6.69
CA ASN A 226 4.88 -22.52 -7.18
C ASN A 226 6.23 -22.77 -6.51
N LEU A 227 7.06 -21.73 -6.37
CA LEU A 227 8.34 -21.83 -5.65
C LEU A 227 8.14 -22.15 -4.16
N GLU A 228 7.13 -21.57 -3.53
CA GLU A 228 6.76 -21.84 -2.14
C GLU A 228 6.36 -23.31 -1.95
N GLU A 229 5.50 -23.84 -2.81
CA GLU A 229 5.04 -25.23 -2.75
C GLU A 229 6.19 -26.22 -2.97
N MET A 230 7.07 -25.93 -3.92
CA MET A 230 8.20 -26.80 -4.25
C MET A 230 9.34 -26.74 -3.23
N VAL A 231 9.70 -25.53 -2.78
CA VAL A 231 10.86 -25.30 -1.90
C VAL A 231 10.51 -25.59 -0.44
N TRP A 232 9.36 -25.12 0.06
CA TRP A 232 8.97 -25.32 1.45
C TRP A 232 8.37 -26.70 1.72
N GLY A 233 7.63 -27.26 0.77
CA GLY A 233 7.04 -28.59 0.92
C GLY A 233 8.07 -29.72 1.09
N ASN A 234 9.27 -29.57 0.53
CA ASN A 234 10.26 -30.63 0.45
C ASN A 234 11.59 -30.36 1.16
N SER A 235 11.99 -29.10 1.40
CA SER A 235 13.34 -28.78 1.91
C SER A 235 13.38 -28.01 3.23
N GLY A 236 12.25 -27.47 3.72
CA GLY A 236 12.24 -26.60 4.89
C GLY A 236 13.01 -25.29 4.69
N ALA A 237 13.36 -24.97 3.44
CA ALA A 237 14.08 -23.75 3.11
C ALA A 237 13.24 -22.51 3.44
N ASP A 238 13.90 -21.48 3.94
CA ASP A 238 13.23 -20.27 4.39
C ASP A 238 13.02 -19.26 3.24
N PHE A 239 12.11 -18.33 3.45
CA PHE A 239 11.85 -17.15 2.62
C PHE A 239 13.14 -16.39 2.22
N ASP A 240 14.16 -16.41 3.06
CA ASP A 240 15.46 -15.82 2.77
C ASP A 240 16.13 -16.41 1.51
N GLU A 241 15.91 -17.70 1.21
CA GLU A 241 16.44 -18.32 0.00
C GLU A 241 15.83 -17.72 -1.27
N PHE A 242 14.50 -17.49 -1.26
CA PHE A 242 13.84 -16.79 -2.37
C PHE A 242 14.42 -15.39 -2.60
N PHE A 243 14.65 -14.64 -1.51
CA PHE A 243 15.26 -13.32 -1.61
C PHE A 243 16.67 -13.36 -2.20
N LYS A 244 17.47 -14.33 -1.83
CA LYS A 244 18.82 -14.52 -2.40
C LYS A 244 18.75 -14.73 -3.92
N LEU A 245 17.76 -15.51 -4.39
CA LEU A 245 17.56 -15.73 -5.83
C LEU A 245 17.12 -14.46 -6.56
N ILE A 246 16.16 -13.71 -6.00
CA ILE A 246 15.73 -12.42 -6.57
C ILE A 246 16.91 -11.45 -6.68
N TYR A 247 17.74 -11.35 -5.65
CA TYR A 247 18.92 -10.47 -5.68
C TYR A 247 19.98 -10.89 -6.69
N ALA A 248 20.24 -12.19 -6.78
CA ALA A 248 21.16 -12.72 -7.79
C ALA A 248 20.66 -12.40 -9.21
N LYS A 249 19.35 -12.58 -9.44
CA LYS A 249 18.71 -12.26 -10.73
C LYS A 249 18.73 -10.77 -11.05
N LEU A 250 18.38 -9.90 -10.07
CA LEU A 250 18.44 -8.44 -10.25
C LEU A 250 19.86 -7.98 -10.60
N TYR A 251 20.89 -8.55 -9.99
CA TYR A 251 22.28 -8.23 -10.29
C TYR A 251 22.65 -8.65 -11.72
N ASP A 252 22.22 -9.80 -12.16
CA ASP A 252 22.46 -10.30 -13.52
C ASP A 252 21.81 -9.37 -14.56
N GLU A 253 20.55 -9.01 -14.34
CA GLU A 253 19.84 -8.07 -15.20
C GLU A 253 20.45 -6.66 -15.18
N TRP A 254 20.89 -6.17 -14.02
CA TRP A 254 21.59 -4.90 -13.87
C TRP A 254 22.89 -4.89 -14.70
N ARG A 255 23.64 -5.98 -14.71
CA ARG A 255 24.82 -6.12 -15.58
C ARG A 255 24.44 -6.00 -17.06
N GLY A 256 23.35 -6.63 -17.48
CA GLY A 256 22.82 -6.55 -18.83
C GLY A 256 22.37 -5.14 -19.25
N ILE A 257 21.87 -4.33 -18.29
CA ILE A 257 21.54 -2.91 -18.55
C ILE A 257 22.80 -2.09 -18.83
N ASN A 258 23.85 -2.31 -18.03
CA ASN A 258 25.11 -1.56 -18.14
C ASN A 258 25.98 -2.01 -19.33
N ASP A 259 25.82 -3.26 -19.77
CA ASP A 259 26.49 -3.83 -20.93
C ASP A 259 25.48 -4.62 -21.81
N PRO A 260 24.94 -4.04 -22.87
CA PRO A 260 23.98 -4.72 -23.76
C PRO A 260 24.52 -5.99 -24.42
N SER A 261 25.84 -6.18 -24.48
CA SER A 261 26.46 -7.40 -24.99
C SER A 261 26.62 -8.50 -23.94
N TYR A 262 26.35 -8.16 -22.68
CA TYR A 262 26.44 -9.11 -21.57
C TYR A 262 25.42 -10.23 -21.72
N GLN A 263 25.89 -11.45 -21.52
CA GLN A 263 25.05 -12.63 -21.57
C GLN A 263 24.65 -12.99 -20.14
N LEU A 264 23.33 -13.02 -19.89
CA LEU A 264 22.77 -13.34 -18.59
C LEU A 264 23.27 -14.72 -18.12
N GLU A 265 23.64 -14.81 -16.85
CA GLU A 265 24.13 -16.02 -16.20
C GLU A 265 23.04 -16.72 -15.36
N PHE A 266 21.92 -16.02 -15.10
CA PHE A 266 20.78 -16.55 -14.35
C PHE A 266 19.88 -17.41 -15.24
N PHE A 267 20.34 -18.62 -15.59
CA PHE A 267 19.58 -19.58 -16.40
C PHE A 267 20.02 -21.01 -16.11
N VAL A 268 19.19 -21.98 -16.48
CA VAL A 268 19.46 -23.40 -16.34
C VAL A 268 20.24 -23.94 -17.55
N GLY A 269 19.66 -23.87 -18.75
CA GLY A 269 20.23 -24.43 -19.97
C GLY A 269 20.58 -25.90 -19.83
N ASP A 270 21.73 -26.29 -20.39
CA ASP A 270 22.34 -27.66 -20.31
C ASP A 270 23.22 -27.84 -19.08
N ARG A 271 23.24 -26.92 -18.14
CA ARG A 271 24.10 -26.97 -16.95
C ARG A 271 23.64 -28.00 -15.94
N SER A 272 24.62 -28.69 -15.32
CA SER A 272 24.32 -29.53 -14.17
C SER A 272 23.82 -28.73 -12.98
N PRO A 273 23.11 -29.32 -12.02
CA PRO A 273 22.67 -28.64 -10.81
C PRO A 273 23.79 -27.89 -10.07
N GLU A 274 24.98 -28.50 -9.97
CA GLU A 274 26.15 -27.91 -9.31
C GLU A 274 26.71 -26.73 -10.12
N GLN A 275 26.65 -26.77 -11.45
CA GLN A 275 27.06 -25.63 -12.30
C GLN A 275 26.09 -24.47 -12.18
N VAL A 276 24.78 -24.75 -12.12
CA VAL A 276 23.75 -23.72 -11.86
C VAL A 276 24.02 -23.08 -10.50
N LYS A 277 24.18 -23.87 -9.44
CA LYS A 277 24.43 -23.33 -8.08
C LYS A 277 25.67 -22.45 -8.03
N ARG A 278 26.75 -22.88 -8.66
CA ARG A 278 27.98 -22.06 -8.74
C ARG A 278 27.73 -20.73 -9.44
N GLY A 279 27.02 -20.72 -10.57
CA GLY A 279 26.68 -19.50 -11.31
C GLY A 279 25.83 -18.55 -10.47
N ILE A 280 24.74 -19.07 -9.84
CA ILE A 280 23.85 -18.27 -9.03
C ILE A 280 24.55 -17.74 -7.76
N SER A 281 25.39 -18.54 -7.11
CA SER A 281 26.19 -18.10 -5.95
C SER A 281 27.14 -16.96 -6.33
N ASN A 282 27.79 -17.02 -7.50
CA ASN A 282 28.63 -15.94 -7.99
C ASN A 282 27.83 -14.64 -8.25
N LEU A 283 26.62 -14.78 -8.79
CA LEU A 283 25.73 -13.63 -8.97
C LEU A 283 25.31 -13.03 -7.62
N LEU A 284 24.98 -13.86 -6.63
CA LEU A 284 24.63 -13.38 -5.28
C LEU A 284 25.83 -12.63 -4.63
N GLU A 285 27.03 -13.15 -4.74
CA GLU A 285 28.23 -12.48 -4.25
C GLU A 285 28.50 -11.16 -4.98
N GLY A 286 28.20 -11.10 -6.27
CA GLY A 286 28.19 -9.85 -7.04
C GLY A 286 27.17 -8.84 -6.51
N ALA A 287 25.94 -9.31 -6.25
CA ALA A 287 24.87 -8.50 -5.69
C ALA A 287 25.20 -7.94 -4.30
N LYS A 288 25.77 -8.75 -3.41
CA LYS A 288 26.21 -8.31 -2.07
C LYS A 288 27.25 -7.18 -2.15
N ARG A 289 28.17 -7.24 -3.11
CA ARG A 289 29.16 -6.17 -3.32
C ARG A 289 28.55 -4.91 -3.91
N GLN A 290 27.60 -5.07 -4.85
CA GLN A 290 26.94 -3.95 -5.51
C GLN A 290 25.98 -3.21 -4.57
N TRP A 291 25.26 -3.96 -3.72
CA TRP A 291 24.21 -3.47 -2.84
C TRP A 291 24.46 -3.93 -1.38
N PRO A 292 25.42 -3.31 -0.67
CA PRO A 292 25.80 -3.72 0.68
C PRO A 292 24.68 -3.48 1.70
N GLY A 293 24.66 -4.29 2.76
CA GLY A 293 23.73 -4.13 3.89
C GLY A 293 22.35 -4.73 3.69
N VAL A 294 22.15 -5.58 2.68
CA VAL A 294 20.93 -6.40 2.49
C VAL A 294 21.14 -7.80 3.07
N PHE A 295 22.27 -8.40 2.80
CA PHE A 295 22.67 -9.70 3.33
C PHE A 295 23.96 -9.56 4.13
N GLU A 296 24.11 -10.40 5.15
CA GLU A 296 25.39 -10.53 5.83
C GLU A 296 26.42 -11.17 4.88
N PRO A 297 27.71 -10.84 5.00
CA PRO A 297 28.74 -11.40 4.13
C PRO A 297 28.79 -12.93 4.12
N THR A 298 28.38 -13.56 5.22
CA THR A 298 28.39 -15.02 5.43
C THR A 298 27.13 -15.71 4.93
N GLU A 299 26.07 -15.00 4.54
CA GLU A 299 24.85 -15.62 4.03
C GLU A 299 25.11 -16.20 2.63
N GLU A 300 24.90 -17.51 2.46
CA GLU A 300 25.06 -18.25 1.21
C GLU A 300 23.73 -18.88 0.80
N ILE A 301 23.65 -19.40 -0.44
CA ILE A 301 22.49 -20.18 -0.92
C ILE A 301 22.53 -21.56 -0.29
N GLU A 302 21.54 -21.86 0.55
CA GLU A 302 21.41 -23.12 1.29
C GLU A 302 20.59 -24.16 0.52
N LEU A 303 19.84 -23.78 -0.52
CA LEU A 303 19.07 -24.70 -1.35
C LEU A 303 19.95 -25.82 -1.90
N ILE A 304 19.44 -27.04 -1.85
CA ILE A 304 20.07 -28.17 -2.53
C ILE A 304 20.03 -27.97 -4.04
N ASP A 305 21.07 -28.43 -4.72
CA ASP A 305 21.37 -28.12 -6.10
C ASP A 305 20.21 -28.36 -7.07
N ASN A 306 19.50 -29.50 -6.93
CA ASN A 306 18.34 -29.81 -7.76
C ASN A 306 17.17 -28.85 -7.55
N HIS A 307 16.83 -28.52 -6.30
CA HIS A 307 15.75 -27.55 -6.01
C HIS A 307 16.12 -26.15 -6.48
N LEU A 308 17.39 -25.76 -6.32
CA LEU A 308 17.87 -24.49 -6.85
C LEU A 308 17.70 -24.44 -8.37
N LYS A 309 18.08 -25.51 -9.10
CA LYS A 309 17.92 -25.60 -10.55
C LYS A 309 16.45 -25.42 -10.96
N GLU A 310 15.51 -26.04 -10.25
CA GLU A 310 14.08 -25.87 -10.49
C GLU A 310 13.62 -24.44 -10.24
N CYS A 311 14.02 -23.82 -9.12
CA CYS A 311 13.70 -22.42 -8.82
C CYS A 311 14.21 -21.47 -9.90
N VAL A 312 15.43 -21.68 -10.38
CA VAL A 312 16.01 -20.86 -11.46
C VAL A 312 15.20 -21.02 -12.75
N SER A 313 14.73 -22.24 -13.07
CA SER A 313 13.94 -22.48 -14.29
C SER A 313 12.62 -21.72 -14.35
N PHE A 314 12.01 -21.43 -13.19
CA PHE A 314 10.81 -20.60 -13.11
C PHE A 314 11.11 -19.10 -13.23
N LEU A 315 12.25 -18.66 -12.68
CA LEU A 315 12.62 -17.25 -12.64
C LEU A 315 13.35 -16.78 -13.90
N GLU A 316 14.04 -17.68 -14.62
CA GLU A 316 14.87 -17.32 -15.78
C GLU A 316 14.10 -16.63 -16.92
N LYS A 317 12.81 -16.95 -17.07
CA LYS A 317 11.94 -16.48 -18.16
C LYS A 317 11.23 -15.17 -17.88
N ILE A 318 11.45 -14.58 -16.71
CA ILE A 318 10.84 -13.32 -16.31
C ILE A 318 11.89 -12.22 -16.15
N LYS A 319 11.54 -11.00 -16.50
CA LYS A 319 12.36 -9.82 -16.24
C LYS A 319 11.88 -9.15 -14.95
N LEU A 320 12.79 -8.91 -14.02
CA LEU A 320 12.46 -8.24 -12.74
C LEU A 320 12.82 -6.75 -12.78
N PHE A 321 13.98 -6.40 -13.30
CA PHE A 321 14.46 -5.03 -13.30
C PHE A 321 13.63 -4.15 -14.24
N ASN A 322 13.09 -3.05 -13.71
CA ASN A 322 12.14 -2.16 -14.43
C ASN A 322 10.88 -2.89 -14.97
N SER A 323 10.47 -3.97 -14.33
CA SER A 323 9.22 -4.66 -14.65
C SER A 323 8.00 -3.86 -14.21
N ASN A 324 6.80 -4.28 -14.64
CA ASN A 324 5.56 -3.66 -14.20
C ASN A 324 5.45 -3.70 -12.66
N LEU A 325 5.62 -2.53 -12.03
CA LEU A 325 5.68 -2.37 -10.57
C LEU A 325 4.45 -2.90 -9.86
N ARG A 326 3.28 -2.85 -10.51
CA ARG A 326 2.04 -3.38 -9.93
C ARG A 326 2.09 -4.89 -9.73
N ILE A 327 2.69 -5.63 -10.68
CA ILE A 327 2.84 -7.09 -10.58
C ILE A 327 3.80 -7.46 -9.44
N ILE A 328 4.88 -6.69 -9.31
CA ILE A 328 5.91 -6.92 -8.30
C ILE A 328 5.36 -6.64 -6.91
N ASP A 329 4.65 -5.52 -6.77
CA ASP A 329 4.03 -5.13 -5.52
C ASP A 329 2.94 -6.15 -5.10
N ASP A 330 2.09 -6.65 -6.03
CA ASP A 330 1.13 -7.74 -5.78
C ASP A 330 1.80 -9.00 -5.21
N ALA A 331 2.95 -9.34 -5.77
CA ALA A 331 3.69 -10.53 -5.34
C ALA A 331 4.29 -10.36 -3.95
N PHE A 332 4.89 -9.20 -3.68
CA PHE A 332 5.49 -8.94 -2.36
C PHE A 332 4.43 -8.75 -1.27
N GLU A 333 3.26 -8.17 -1.57
CA GLU A 333 2.13 -8.15 -0.65
C GLU A 333 1.70 -9.56 -0.24
N TYR A 334 1.71 -10.50 -1.17
CA TYR A 334 1.37 -11.89 -0.89
C TYR A 334 2.37 -12.58 0.03
N LEU A 335 3.66 -12.30 -0.13
CA LEU A 335 4.74 -12.95 0.62
C LEU A 335 4.81 -12.56 2.09
N ILE A 336 4.52 -11.29 2.42
CA ILE A 336 4.65 -10.75 3.78
C ILE A 336 3.68 -11.38 4.77
N PRO A 337 2.40 -11.55 4.48
CA PRO A 337 1.42 -12.06 5.43
C PRO A 337 1.72 -13.47 5.95
N GLN A 338 2.37 -14.30 5.20
CA GLN A 338 2.66 -15.68 5.59
C GLN A 338 3.66 -15.77 6.74
N LYS A 339 4.66 -14.88 6.76
CA LYS A 339 5.61 -14.79 7.89
C LYS A 339 5.11 -13.88 9.02
N ALA A 340 4.41 -12.81 8.69
CA ALA A 340 3.81 -11.91 9.68
C ALA A 340 2.75 -12.61 10.54
N LYS A 341 2.07 -13.63 10.01
CA LYS A 341 1.18 -14.53 10.79
C LYS A 341 1.87 -15.18 12.00
N LYS A 342 3.21 -15.26 11.99
CA LYS A 342 3.99 -15.84 13.09
C LYS A 342 4.56 -14.79 14.06
N LYS A 343 4.59 -13.51 13.70
CA LYS A 343 5.09 -12.41 14.56
C LYS A 343 4.01 -11.35 14.71
N GLN A 344 3.56 -11.12 15.94
CA GLN A 344 2.47 -10.18 16.26
C GLN A 344 2.79 -8.75 15.83
N GLY A 345 1.88 -8.12 15.05
CA GLY A 345 1.73 -6.68 14.95
C GLY A 345 2.26 -5.97 13.70
N GLN A 346 2.71 -6.69 12.66
CA GLN A 346 3.03 -6.05 11.38
C GLN A 346 1.85 -6.15 10.43
N PHE A 347 1.29 -5.01 10.01
CA PHE A 347 0.15 -4.93 9.10
C PHE A 347 0.58 -4.28 7.80
N PHE A 348 0.19 -4.89 6.70
CA PHE A 348 0.39 -4.35 5.36
C PHE A 348 -0.67 -3.31 5.04
N THR A 349 -0.28 -2.18 4.48
CA THR A 349 -1.24 -1.16 4.03
C THR A 349 -1.81 -1.57 2.67
N PRO A 350 -3.14 -1.70 2.53
CA PRO A 350 -3.73 -1.96 1.22
C PRO A 350 -3.44 -0.83 0.24
N ARG A 351 -3.09 -1.17 -1.01
CA ARG A 351 -2.74 -0.20 -2.06
C ARG A 351 -3.72 0.93 -2.26
N PRO A 352 -5.05 0.70 -2.30
CA PRO A 352 -5.98 1.81 -2.45
C PRO A 352 -5.87 2.85 -1.34
N VAL A 353 -5.45 2.45 -0.12
CA VAL A 353 -5.19 3.37 0.99
C VAL A 353 -3.90 4.16 0.73
N GLU A 354 -2.84 3.50 0.26
CA GLU A 354 -1.58 4.15 -0.13
C GLU A 354 -1.80 5.16 -1.25
N ASP A 355 -2.48 4.76 -2.32
CA ASP A 355 -2.82 5.62 -3.46
C ASP A 355 -3.67 6.83 -3.04
N MET A 356 -4.66 6.64 -2.18
CA MET A 356 -5.46 7.74 -1.62
C MET A 356 -4.57 8.73 -0.87
N CYS A 357 -3.72 8.26 0.04
CA CYS A 357 -2.83 9.12 0.82
C CYS A 357 -1.90 9.94 -0.09
N ILE A 358 -1.30 9.30 -1.08
CA ILE A 358 -0.39 9.95 -2.03
C ILE A 358 -1.12 10.98 -2.89
N LYS A 359 -2.28 10.64 -3.44
CA LYS A 359 -3.11 11.58 -4.19
C LYS A 359 -3.49 12.80 -3.35
N MET A 360 -3.90 12.60 -2.10
CA MET A 360 -4.31 13.69 -1.22
C MET A 360 -3.13 14.59 -0.83
N LEU A 361 -1.96 14.02 -0.53
CA LEU A 361 -0.77 14.79 -0.16
C LEU A 361 0.00 15.37 -1.35
N ASN A 362 -0.21 14.85 -2.56
CA ASN A 362 0.41 15.32 -3.80
C ASN A 362 1.93 15.58 -3.70
N PRO A 363 2.74 14.54 -3.43
CA PRO A 363 4.19 14.72 -3.36
C PRO A 363 4.77 15.16 -4.70
N ARG A 364 5.80 16.03 -4.65
CA ARG A 364 6.49 16.58 -5.81
C ARG A 364 7.89 15.98 -5.97
N ALA A 365 8.40 15.95 -7.18
CA ALA A 365 9.68 15.32 -7.50
C ALA A 365 10.90 15.94 -6.78
N ASN A 366 10.80 17.15 -6.27
CA ASN A 366 11.84 17.85 -5.52
C ASN A 366 11.68 17.77 -3.99
N GLU A 367 10.62 17.12 -3.50
CA GLU A 367 10.34 16.96 -2.07
C GLU A 367 10.98 15.67 -1.52
N PHE A 368 11.37 15.71 -0.25
CA PHE A 368 11.89 14.56 0.48
C PHE A 368 10.76 13.87 1.24
N ILE A 369 10.65 12.56 1.03
CA ILE A 369 9.60 11.73 1.64
C ILE A 369 10.21 10.75 2.62
N ILE A 370 9.53 10.51 3.74
CA ILE A 370 9.89 9.47 4.69
C ILE A 370 8.69 8.63 5.11
N ASP A 371 8.93 7.34 5.28
CA ASP A 371 8.08 6.42 6.04
C ASP A 371 8.89 5.80 7.19
N PRO A 372 8.64 6.22 8.45
CA PRO A 372 9.40 5.74 9.60
C PRO A 372 8.97 4.35 10.12
N ALA A 373 8.00 3.71 9.48
CA ALA A 373 7.58 2.33 9.72
C ALA A 373 7.23 1.68 8.36
N CYS A 374 8.21 1.69 7.44
CA CYS A 374 7.96 1.54 6.01
C CYS A 374 7.49 0.15 5.57
N GLY A 375 7.58 -0.86 6.42
CA GLY A 375 7.23 -2.22 6.03
C GLY A 375 7.95 -2.63 4.75
N SER A 376 7.20 -3.07 3.74
CA SER A 376 7.73 -3.39 2.40
C SER A 376 8.00 -2.17 1.51
N GLY A 377 7.72 -0.96 1.97
CA GLY A 377 7.94 0.27 1.23
C GLY A 377 6.81 0.68 0.29
N GLY A 378 5.58 0.25 0.52
CA GLY A 378 4.44 0.53 -0.33
C GLY A 378 4.21 2.04 -0.55
N PHE A 379 4.12 2.85 0.50
CA PHE A 379 4.01 4.31 0.36
C PHE A 379 5.16 4.92 -0.46
N LEU A 380 6.37 4.41 -0.30
CA LEU A 380 7.55 4.91 -1.02
C LEU A 380 7.46 4.56 -2.50
N LEU A 381 7.15 3.31 -2.82
CA LEU A 381 6.99 2.81 -4.19
C LEU A 381 5.87 3.56 -4.93
N HIS A 382 4.69 3.68 -4.32
CA HIS A 382 3.56 4.36 -4.92
C HIS A 382 3.81 5.87 -5.10
N SER A 383 4.65 6.49 -4.25
CA SER A 383 5.11 7.86 -4.47
C SER A 383 5.97 8.00 -5.73
N VAL A 384 6.86 7.04 -5.99
CA VAL A 384 7.63 7.01 -7.25
C VAL A 384 6.72 6.84 -8.46
N MET A 385 5.72 5.96 -8.35
CA MET A 385 4.71 5.77 -9.41
C MET A 385 3.91 7.05 -9.66
N TRP A 386 3.54 7.78 -8.61
CA TRP A 386 2.85 9.06 -8.72
C TRP A 386 3.68 10.10 -9.49
N ILE A 387 4.95 10.27 -9.13
CA ILE A 387 5.89 11.18 -9.82
C ILE A 387 6.13 10.76 -11.27
N ALA A 388 6.08 9.46 -11.57
CA ALA A 388 6.21 8.93 -12.93
C ALA A 388 4.97 9.16 -13.82
N GLY A 389 3.87 9.70 -13.24
CA GLY A 389 2.63 9.97 -13.98
C GLY A 389 1.69 8.77 -14.10
N GLY A 390 1.81 7.77 -13.22
CA GLY A 390 0.95 6.58 -13.17
C GLY A 390 1.71 5.28 -13.41
N MET A 391 1.01 4.26 -13.90
CA MET A 391 1.57 2.92 -14.09
C MET A 391 2.81 2.91 -15.00
N ILE A 392 3.90 2.40 -14.48
CA ILE A 392 5.12 2.14 -15.24
C ILE A 392 4.98 0.75 -15.87
N THR A 393 4.80 0.70 -17.18
CA THR A 393 4.70 -0.54 -17.95
C THR A 393 6.02 -0.81 -18.63
N GLY A 394 6.92 -1.57 -18.00
CA GLY A 394 8.11 -2.15 -18.64
C GLY A 394 9.09 -1.18 -19.34
N LYS A 395 8.93 0.14 -19.14
CA LYS A 395 9.85 1.19 -19.63
C LYS A 395 10.68 1.71 -18.47
N GLU A 396 11.87 2.25 -18.79
CA GLU A 396 12.65 2.98 -17.78
C GLU A 396 11.81 4.11 -17.15
N LEU A 397 12.07 4.37 -15.86
CA LEU A 397 11.48 5.51 -15.17
C LEU A 397 11.81 6.81 -15.90
N PRO A 398 10.85 7.73 -16.05
CA PRO A 398 11.14 9.09 -16.50
C PRO A 398 12.24 9.72 -15.60
N PRO A 399 13.17 10.53 -16.15
CA PRO A 399 14.29 11.08 -15.40
C PRO A 399 13.91 11.75 -14.06
N PRO A 400 12.81 12.53 -13.95
CA PRO A 400 12.39 13.08 -12.67
C PRO A 400 12.04 12.02 -11.63
N ALA A 401 11.33 10.95 -12.03
CA ALA A 401 10.95 9.86 -11.13
C ALA A 401 12.16 9.01 -10.74
N LYS A 402 13.09 8.78 -11.67
CA LYS A 402 14.35 8.08 -11.39
C LYS A 402 15.20 8.86 -10.36
N ASN A 403 15.37 10.17 -10.56
CA ASN A 403 16.09 11.00 -9.60
C ASN A 403 15.41 11.04 -8.23
N PHE A 404 14.07 11.11 -8.22
CA PHE A 404 13.26 11.09 -7.00
C PHE A 404 13.45 9.77 -6.24
N ALA A 405 13.32 8.62 -6.92
CA ALA A 405 13.56 7.31 -6.33
C ALA A 405 14.97 7.15 -5.75
N GLN A 406 15.99 7.72 -6.41
CA GLN A 406 17.38 7.62 -6.00
C GLN A 406 17.76 8.50 -4.81
N ASN A 407 17.13 9.66 -4.64
CA ASN A 407 17.64 10.69 -3.75
C ASN A 407 16.62 11.21 -2.73
N ASN A 408 15.32 11.03 -2.97
CA ASN A 408 14.29 11.76 -2.24
C ASN A 408 13.39 10.89 -1.37
N ILE A 409 13.44 9.56 -1.51
CA ILE A 409 12.64 8.65 -0.70
C ILE A 409 13.48 8.00 0.41
N TYR A 410 12.89 7.93 1.61
CA TYR A 410 13.54 7.40 2.82
C TYR A 410 12.58 6.47 3.56
N GLY A 411 13.09 5.35 4.07
CA GLY A 411 12.31 4.41 4.86
C GLY A 411 13.11 3.89 6.05
N ILE A 412 12.42 3.66 7.14
CA ILE A 412 12.98 3.00 8.33
C ILE A 412 12.03 1.89 8.75
N ASP A 413 12.54 0.71 9.01
CA ASP A 413 11.75 -0.35 9.65
C ASP A 413 12.62 -1.17 10.61
N PHE A 414 11.96 -1.69 11.64
CA PHE A 414 12.58 -2.55 12.65
C PHE A 414 12.80 -3.99 12.14
N ALA A 415 11.90 -4.47 11.29
CA ALA A 415 11.89 -5.85 10.83
C ALA A 415 12.89 -6.08 9.69
N LYS A 416 13.79 -7.04 9.87
CA LYS A 416 14.82 -7.39 8.88
C LYS A 416 14.21 -7.80 7.53
N GLU A 417 13.16 -8.59 7.56
CA GLU A 417 12.47 -9.08 6.37
C GLU A 417 11.79 -7.92 5.61
N ALA A 418 11.14 -7.00 6.32
CA ALA A 418 10.49 -5.84 5.72
C ALA A 418 11.52 -4.94 5.02
N VAL A 419 12.63 -4.63 5.66
CA VAL A 419 13.73 -3.83 5.08
C VAL A 419 14.33 -4.52 3.85
N LYS A 420 14.54 -5.84 3.88
CA LYS A 420 15.01 -6.61 2.71
C LYS A 420 14.06 -6.46 1.52
N ILE A 421 12.74 -6.58 1.78
CA ILE A 421 11.69 -6.43 0.75
C ILE A 421 11.69 -5.01 0.19
N ALA A 422 11.63 -4.01 1.06
CA ALA A 422 11.61 -2.61 0.64
C ALA A 422 12.84 -2.25 -0.22
N LYS A 423 14.02 -2.72 0.16
CA LYS A 423 15.24 -2.58 -0.65
C LYS A 423 15.12 -3.28 -2.00
N ALA A 424 14.60 -4.53 -2.05
CA ALA A 424 14.42 -5.27 -3.30
C ALA A 424 13.46 -4.55 -4.26
N ILE A 425 12.33 -4.07 -3.75
CA ILE A 425 11.35 -3.32 -4.54
C ILE A 425 12.00 -2.07 -5.14
N ASN A 426 12.72 -1.29 -4.33
CA ASN A 426 13.40 -0.09 -4.81
C ASN A 426 14.46 -0.39 -5.88
N LEU A 427 15.19 -1.49 -5.75
CA LEU A 427 16.13 -1.94 -6.78
C LEU A 427 15.42 -2.31 -8.09
N ILE A 428 14.28 -3.00 -8.02
CA ILE A 428 13.45 -3.35 -9.19
C ILE A 428 12.94 -2.07 -9.89
N VAL A 429 12.67 -1.03 -9.14
CA VAL A 429 12.29 0.29 -9.65
C VAL A 429 13.46 1.00 -10.35
N GLY A 430 14.68 0.51 -10.13
CA GLY A 430 15.87 1.06 -10.78
C GLY A 430 16.54 2.21 -10.04
N ASP A 431 16.34 2.30 -8.71
CA ASP A 431 16.98 3.35 -7.91
C ASP A 431 18.48 3.14 -7.73
N GLY A 432 18.96 1.90 -7.72
CA GLY A 432 20.37 1.54 -7.54
C GLY A 432 21.01 2.05 -6.23
N LYS A 433 20.30 2.92 -5.49
CA LYS A 433 20.67 3.48 -4.19
C LYS A 433 19.42 3.56 -3.35
N SER A 434 19.37 2.86 -2.27
CA SER A 434 18.19 2.85 -1.39
C SER A 434 18.49 3.55 -0.07
N HIS A 435 17.66 4.51 0.31
CA HIS A 435 17.67 5.10 1.64
C HIS A 435 16.71 4.37 2.57
N ILE A 436 16.70 3.04 2.50
CA ILE A 436 15.93 2.15 3.39
C ILE A 436 16.87 1.62 4.47
N PHE A 437 16.53 1.87 5.72
CA PHE A 437 17.37 1.62 6.88
C PHE A 437 16.70 0.71 7.91
N GLY A 438 17.50 0.08 8.76
CA GLY A 438 17.04 -0.77 9.86
C GLY A 438 17.23 -2.26 9.58
N GLY A 439 16.20 -3.06 9.91
CA GLY A 439 16.24 -4.52 9.74
C GLY A 439 16.90 -5.27 10.89
N ASN A 440 17.01 -4.64 12.05
CA ASN A 440 17.48 -5.23 13.31
C ASN A 440 17.04 -4.35 14.48
N ASP A 441 17.36 -4.72 15.70
CA ASP A 441 17.00 -3.99 16.93
C ASP A 441 17.43 -2.53 16.94
N TYR A 442 18.33 -2.12 16.04
CA TYR A 442 18.80 -0.75 15.87
C TYR A 442 17.99 0.10 14.88
N GLY A 443 17.00 -0.47 14.21
CA GLY A 443 16.09 0.23 13.28
C GLY A 443 14.83 0.81 13.92
N ASN A 444 14.79 0.94 15.24
CA ASN A 444 13.64 1.47 15.96
C ASN A 444 13.52 2.99 15.77
N SER A 445 12.53 3.44 15.00
CA SER A 445 12.27 4.86 14.75
C SER A 445 11.93 5.65 16.01
N LEU A 446 11.36 4.98 17.04
CA LEU A 446 11.04 5.60 18.33
C LEU A 446 12.27 5.79 19.23
N ASN A 447 13.39 5.14 18.90
CA ASN A 447 14.60 5.20 19.73
C ASN A 447 15.86 5.52 18.87
N PRO A 448 16.05 6.77 18.42
CA PRO A 448 17.19 7.13 17.58
C PRO A 448 18.55 6.95 18.27
N PHE A 449 18.58 6.81 19.58
CA PHE A 449 19.82 6.66 20.37
C PHE A 449 20.53 5.31 20.12
N VAL A 450 19.75 4.27 19.74
CA VAL A 450 20.30 2.94 19.41
C VAL A 450 20.63 2.77 17.93
N TRP A 451 20.34 3.75 17.08
CA TRP A 451 20.63 3.65 15.65
C TRP A 451 22.10 3.42 15.36
N LYS A 452 22.37 2.49 14.44
CA LYS A 452 23.70 2.25 13.91
C LYS A 452 24.21 3.41 13.02
N ASP A 453 25.50 3.40 12.74
CA ASP A 453 26.15 4.46 11.95
C ASP A 453 25.60 4.58 10.54
N ASP A 454 25.17 3.49 9.90
CA ASP A 454 24.54 3.50 8.57
C ASP A 454 23.27 4.34 8.53
N ILE A 455 22.38 4.18 9.52
CA ILE A 455 21.16 4.98 9.67
C ILE A 455 21.50 6.44 9.94
N LYS A 456 22.42 6.68 10.90
CA LYS A 456 22.83 8.04 11.27
C LYS A 456 23.53 8.78 10.12
N VAL A 457 24.38 8.09 9.38
CA VAL A 457 25.07 8.66 8.20
C VAL A 457 24.03 8.95 7.09
N GLY A 458 23.12 8.01 6.81
CA GLY A 458 22.12 8.17 5.78
C GLY A 458 21.12 9.31 6.05
N LEU A 459 20.78 9.56 7.32
CA LEU A 459 19.81 10.57 7.72
C LEU A 459 20.45 11.92 8.13
N ARG A 460 21.77 12.00 8.26
CA ARG A 460 22.44 13.22 8.77
C ARG A 460 22.14 14.47 7.96
N ASN A 461 22.05 14.36 6.64
CA ASN A 461 21.75 15.48 5.75
C ASN A 461 20.25 15.88 5.77
N ARG A 462 19.42 15.13 6.48
CA ARG A 462 17.98 15.40 6.68
C ARG A 462 17.68 15.91 8.08
N LEU A 463 18.68 16.19 8.91
CA LEU A 463 18.47 16.81 10.21
C LEU A 463 18.07 18.29 10.07
N LEU A 464 16.96 18.65 10.73
CA LEU A 464 16.52 20.03 10.81
C LEU A 464 17.61 20.87 11.51
N ARG A 465 17.91 22.03 10.95
CA ARG A 465 18.90 22.96 11.50
C ARG A 465 18.19 24.06 12.31
N PHE A 466 18.85 24.47 13.39
CA PHE A 466 18.38 25.53 14.27
C PHE A 466 19.43 26.66 14.34
N PRO A 467 19.55 27.49 13.28
CA PRO A 467 20.62 28.51 13.20
C PRO A 467 20.53 29.53 14.32
N ASP A 468 19.34 29.85 14.80
CA ASP A 468 19.09 30.83 15.86
C ASP A 468 19.20 30.24 17.28
N ASN A 469 19.39 28.91 17.39
CA ASN A 469 19.57 28.21 18.66
C ASN A 469 20.69 27.14 18.56
N PRO A 470 21.97 27.53 18.74
CA PRO A 470 23.10 26.64 18.59
C PRO A 470 23.10 25.42 19.55
N GLU A 471 22.57 25.58 20.75
CA GLU A 471 22.46 24.48 21.73
C GLU A 471 21.49 23.41 21.24
N LYS A 472 20.30 23.82 20.81
CA LYS A 472 19.31 22.94 20.22
C LYS A 472 19.80 22.28 18.93
N ASP A 473 20.53 23.04 18.07
CA ASP A 473 21.13 22.47 16.86
C ASP A 473 22.12 21.37 17.20
N LYS A 474 23.02 21.63 18.16
CA LYS A 474 24.02 20.64 18.64
C LYS A 474 23.35 19.41 19.26
N GLU A 475 22.32 19.61 20.05
CA GLU A 475 21.53 18.52 20.64
C GLU A 475 20.86 17.69 19.52
N ASN A 476 20.25 18.33 18.55
CA ASN A 476 19.60 17.65 17.42
C ASN A 476 20.60 16.87 16.57
N GLN A 477 21.80 17.46 16.29
CA GLN A 477 22.88 16.78 15.56
C GLN A 477 23.38 15.51 16.28
N SER A 478 23.31 15.50 17.61
CA SER A 478 23.73 14.37 18.43
C SER A 478 22.64 13.30 18.59
N ASN A 479 21.40 13.72 18.74
CA ASN A 479 20.30 12.87 19.20
C ASN A 479 19.32 12.46 18.08
N PHE A 480 19.40 13.06 16.89
CA PHE A 480 18.55 12.72 15.73
C PHE A 480 17.04 12.82 16.04
N LEU A 481 16.62 13.93 16.65
CA LEU A 481 15.25 14.14 17.07
C LEU A 481 14.40 14.76 15.96
N PHE A 482 14.84 15.86 15.35
CA PHE A 482 14.09 16.64 14.38
C PHE A 482 14.70 16.61 12.99
N PHE A 483 13.84 16.46 11.98
CA PHE A 483 14.25 16.30 10.58
C PHE A 483 13.55 17.33 9.66
N ASP A 484 13.98 17.40 8.40
CA ASP A 484 13.51 18.36 7.41
C ASP A 484 12.76 17.72 6.24
N PHE A 485 12.08 16.59 6.47
CA PHE A 485 11.27 15.96 5.43
C PHE A 485 10.03 16.79 5.07
N ASP A 486 9.71 16.85 3.78
CA ASP A 486 8.54 17.58 3.26
C ASP A 486 7.24 16.80 3.46
N VAL A 487 7.29 15.50 3.21
CA VAL A 487 6.11 14.62 3.27
C VAL A 487 6.43 13.35 4.08
N LEU A 488 5.48 12.95 4.90
CA LEU A 488 5.52 11.68 5.62
C LEU A 488 4.23 10.92 5.39
N MET A 489 4.35 9.64 5.07
CA MET A 489 3.22 8.71 5.03
C MET A 489 3.62 7.45 5.76
N THR A 490 2.76 6.97 6.67
CA THR A 490 3.10 5.81 7.48
C THR A 490 1.88 5.09 8.02
N ASN A 491 2.01 3.78 8.19
CA ASN A 491 1.08 2.93 8.91
C ASN A 491 1.85 2.26 10.07
N PRO A 492 1.97 2.94 11.23
CA PRO A 492 2.73 2.42 12.35
C PRO A 492 2.05 1.22 13.02
N PRO A 493 2.80 0.37 13.75
CA PRO A 493 2.22 -0.76 14.45
C PRO A 493 1.22 -0.32 15.53
N PHE A 494 -0.02 -0.89 15.50
CA PHE A 494 -1.08 -0.57 16.46
C PHE A 494 -0.93 -1.30 17.78
N ALA A 495 -0.32 -2.48 17.76
CA ALA A 495 -0.14 -3.32 18.92
C ALA A 495 1.17 -3.04 19.67
N GLY A 496 1.15 -3.30 20.96
CA GLY A 496 2.30 -3.19 21.86
C GLY A 496 2.47 -1.81 22.48
N THR A 497 3.09 -1.81 23.63
CA THR A 497 3.41 -0.63 24.44
C THR A 497 4.91 -0.39 24.50
N VAL A 498 5.31 0.83 24.86
CA VAL A 498 6.68 1.21 25.20
C VAL A 498 6.68 1.55 26.69
N ASN A 499 7.57 0.92 27.46
CA ASN A 499 7.72 1.11 28.90
C ASN A 499 9.14 1.51 29.32
N GLU A 500 10.06 1.61 28.32
CA GLU A 500 11.44 2.03 28.55
C GLU A 500 11.51 3.54 28.85
N LYS A 501 11.76 3.89 30.10
CA LYS A 501 11.81 5.29 30.56
C LYS A 501 12.82 6.15 29.81
N ASN A 502 13.90 5.56 29.31
CA ASN A 502 14.88 6.25 28.47
C ASN A 502 14.30 6.68 27.11
N ILE A 503 13.30 5.96 26.59
CA ILE A 503 12.56 6.35 25.38
C ILE A 503 11.47 7.35 25.75
N LEU A 504 10.62 7.02 26.72
CA LEU A 504 9.44 7.80 27.09
C LEU A 504 9.75 9.27 27.40
N ARG A 505 10.87 9.54 28.06
CA ARG A 505 11.30 10.92 28.43
C ARG A 505 11.53 11.89 27.26
N HIS A 506 11.57 11.38 26.05
CA HIS A 506 11.76 12.18 24.83
C HIS A 506 10.46 12.50 24.10
N TYR A 507 9.32 12.12 24.69
CA TYR A 507 8.01 12.30 24.10
C TYR A 507 7.07 13.04 25.06
N ASN A 508 6.49 14.12 24.60
CA ASN A 508 5.50 14.92 25.34
C ASN A 508 4.23 14.09 25.61
N LEU A 509 3.81 13.26 24.66
CA LEU A 509 2.65 12.38 24.83
C LEU A 509 2.85 11.30 25.90
N ALA A 510 4.09 11.02 26.27
CA ALA A 510 4.39 10.11 27.40
C ALA A 510 4.33 10.80 28.77
N GLU A 511 4.01 12.10 28.85
CA GLU A 511 3.84 12.82 30.10
C GLU A 511 2.37 13.17 30.32
N LYS A 512 1.85 12.84 31.51
CA LYS A 512 0.49 13.22 31.94
C LYS A 512 0.56 13.89 33.32
N ASN A 513 -0.04 15.07 33.44
CA ASN A 513 -0.06 15.84 34.68
C ASN A 513 1.34 16.03 35.29
N GLY A 514 2.34 16.34 34.48
CA GLY A 514 3.72 16.55 34.92
C GLY A 514 4.45 15.29 35.38
N ARG A 515 3.94 14.10 35.03
CA ARG A 515 4.56 12.80 35.37
C ARG A 515 4.65 11.90 34.16
N LEU A 516 5.81 11.26 34.04
CA LEU A 516 6.04 10.25 33.00
C LEU A 516 5.14 9.03 33.26
N VAL A 517 4.42 8.58 32.22
CA VAL A 517 3.59 7.37 32.31
C VAL A 517 4.45 6.11 32.45
N ASN A 518 3.89 5.03 32.97
CA ASN A 518 4.62 3.76 33.08
C ASN A 518 4.76 3.06 31.72
N GLU A 519 3.73 3.17 30.87
CA GLU A 519 3.71 2.62 29.54
C GLU A 519 2.74 3.43 28.65
N ILE A 520 2.95 3.36 27.33
CA ILE A 520 2.10 4.02 26.33
C ILE A 520 2.11 3.23 25.02
N GLY A 521 0.99 3.23 24.30
CA GLY A 521 0.87 2.56 23.00
C GLY A 521 1.87 3.08 21.96
N ARG A 522 2.49 2.19 21.21
CA ARG A 522 3.48 2.55 20.17
C ARG A 522 2.92 3.55 19.15
N HIS A 523 1.70 3.34 18.65
CA HIS A 523 1.04 4.22 17.68
C HIS A 523 0.90 5.66 18.18
N ILE A 524 0.77 5.89 19.49
CA ILE A 524 0.71 7.23 20.09
C ILE A 524 2.08 7.92 19.97
N LEU A 525 3.15 7.20 20.32
CA LEU A 525 4.50 7.74 20.17
C LEU A 525 4.88 7.97 18.70
N PHE A 526 4.42 7.09 17.79
CA PHE A 526 4.64 7.28 16.35
C PHE A 526 3.97 8.55 15.82
N LEU A 527 2.82 8.95 16.36
CA LEU A 527 2.19 10.22 15.99
C LEU A 527 3.10 11.42 16.29
N GLU A 528 3.63 11.51 17.52
CA GLU A 528 4.57 12.57 17.89
C GLU A 528 5.88 12.46 17.10
N ARG A 529 6.41 11.24 16.97
CA ARG A 529 7.63 10.98 16.20
C ARG A 529 7.51 11.37 14.74
N SER A 530 6.36 11.14 14.12
CA SER A 530 6.08 11.55 12.74
C SER A 530 6.13 13.07 12.58
N LEU A 531 5.58 13.81 13.55
CA LEU A 531 5.70 15.27 13.58
C LEU A 531 7.14 15.76 13.77
N GLN A 532 8.01 14.98 14.44
CA GLN A 532 9.43 15.30 14.55
C GLN A 532 10.20 15.06 13.24
N PHE A 533 9.75 14.12 12.39
CA PHE A 533 10.37 13.85 11.10
C PHE A 533 10.07 14.93 10.05
N ILE A 534 8.89 15.55 10.06
CA ILE A 534 8.55 16.58 9.09
C ILE A 534 9.01 17.97 9.51
N ARG A 535 9.47 18.77 8.53
CA ARG A 535 9.84 20.17 8.73
C ARG A 535 8.62 21.04 9.08
N PRO A 536 8.81 22.25 9.62
CA PRO A 536 7.75 23.26 9.67
C PRO A 536 7.14 23.48 8.27
N GLY A 537 5.80 23.44 8.16
CA GLY A 537 5.05 23.50 6.90
C GLY A 537 4.99 22.19 6.13
N GLY A 538 5.70 21.14 6.55
CA GLY A 538 5.61 19.80 5.98
C GLY A 538 4.26 19.16 6.28
N ARG A 539 3.89 18.15 5.47
CA ARG A 539 2.59 17.46 5.57
C ARG A 539 2.71 15.97 5.73
N MET A 540 1.71 15.34 6.36
CA MET A 540 1.75 13.91 6.61
C MET A 540 0.39 13.24 6.53
N ALA A 541 0.40 11.94 6.25
CA ALA A 541 -0.71 11.02 6.44
C ALA A 541 -0.28 9.87 7.37
N ILE A 542 -1.04 9.64 8.41
CA ILE A 542 -0.78 8.56 9.36
C ILE A 542 -2.03 7.73 9.60
N VAL A 543 -1.88 6.41 9.48
CA VAL A 543 -2.96 5.46 9.79
C VAL A 543 -2.99 5.21 11.29
N LEU A 544 -4.14 5.40 11.92
CA LEU A 544 -4.30 5.29 13.37
C LEU A 544 -5.57 4.50 13.72
N PRO A 545 -5.59 3.81 14.87
CA PRO A 545 -6.83 3.27 15.42
C PRO A 545 -7.88 4.36 15.62
N GLN A 546 -9.10 4.12 15.20
CA GLN A 546 -10.20 5.10 15.29
C GLN A 546 -10.45 5.59 16.73
N GLY A 547 -10.23 4.73 17.73
CA GLY A 547 -10.36 5.06 19.14
C GLY A 547 -9.53 6.27 19.58
N LEU A 548 -8.40 6.56 18.90
CA LEU A 548 -7.60 7.76 19.20
C LEU A 548 -8.35 9.06 18.90
N LEU A 549 -9.23 9.03 17.90
CA LEU A 549 -9.94 10.21 17.43
C LEU A 549 -11.26 10.45 18.16
N ASN A 550 -11.88 9.41 18.76
CA ASN A 550 -13.21 9.51 19.35
C ASN A 550 -13.28 9.18 20.85
N ASN A 551 -12.29 8.48 21.45
CA ASN A 551 -12.32 8.18 22.87
C ASN A 551 -12.00 9.41 23.73
N THR A 552 -12.76 9.60 24.82
CA THR A 552 -12.56 10.73 25.75
C THR A 552 -11.17 10.70 26.38
N ASN A 553 -10.67 9.53 26.75
CA ASN A 553 -9.35 9.36 27.35
C ASN A 553 -8.18 9.76 26.42
N ALA A 554 -8.42 9.87 25.13
CA ALA A 554 -7.44 10.27 24.12
C ALA A 554 -7.48 11.79 23.81
N GLU A 555 -8.26 12.60 24.53
CA GLU A 555 -8.38 14.04 24.31
C GLU A 555 -7.02 14.76 24.34
N TYR A 556 -6.14 14.39 25.27
CA TYR A 556 -4.81 15.00 25.38
C TYR A 556 -3.95 14.77 24.13
N ILE A 557 -4.16 13.66 23.41
CA ILE A 557 -3.48 13.37 22.13
C ILE A 557 -4.01 14.29 21.04
N ARG A 558 -5.34 14.44 20.95
CA ARG A 558 -5.96 15.33 19.96
C ARG A 558 -5.56 16.79 20.16
N ARG A 559 -5.45 17.23 21.43
CA ARG A 559 -4.94 18.56 21.77
C ARG A 559 -3.50 18.75 21.33
N PHE A 560 -2.64 17.79 21.63
CA PHE A 560 -1.25 17.81 21.16
C PHE A 560 -1.18 17.97 19.62
N VAL A 561 -2.03 17.25 18.88
CA VAL A 561 -2.09 17.39 17.41
C VAL A 561 -2.50 18.80 16.99
N ILE A 562 -3.53 19.35 17.58
CA ILE A 562 -4.04 20.71 17.27
C ILE A 562 -3.00 21.79 17.60
N ASP A 563 -2.22 21.60 18.68
CA ASP A 563 -1.16 22.54 19.06
C ASP A 563 0.06 22.50 18.13
N GLU A 564 0.32 21.34 17.47
CA GLU A 564 1.49 21.13 16.63
C GLU A 564 1.21 21.25 15.12
N ALA A 565 -0.03 20.99 14.68
CA ALA A 565 -0.34 20.87 13.26
C ALA A 565 -1.80 21.27 12.94
N ARG A 566 -1.99 21.77 11.72
CA ARG A 566 -3.31 21.94 11.12
C ARG A 566 -3.82 20.58 10.67
N ILE A 567 -5.06 20.23 11.03
CA ILE A 567 -5.74 19.05 10.52
C ILE A 567 -6.26 19.35 9.11
N LEU A 568 -5.79 18.62 8.11
CA LEU A 568 -6.23 18.76 6.71
C LEU A 568 -7.47 17.91 6.44
N ALA A 569 -7.40 16.63 6.87
CA ALA A 569 -8.47 15.67 6.66
C ALA A 569 -8.46 14.56 7.70
N VAL A 570 -9.63 13.95 7.89
CA VAL A 570 -9.81 12.67 8.60
C VAL A 570 -10.62 11.74 7.70
N VAL A 571 -10.04 10.61 7.31
CA VAL A 571 -10.73 9.60 6.51
C VAL A 571 -10.88 8.31 7.31
N GLY A 572 -12.13 7.98 7.67
CA GLY A 572 -12.46 6.71 8.32
C GLY A 572 -12.39 5.55 7.33
N LEU A 573 -11.63 4.50 7.65
CA LEU A 573 -11.50 3.31 6.81
C LEU A 573 -12.52 2.24 7.22
N HIS A 574 -12.98 1.46 6.24
CA HIS A 574 -13.89 0.34 6.50
C HIS A 574 -13.23 -0.72 7.38
N GLY A 575 -13.98 -1.38 8.27
CA GLY A 575 -13.45 -2.38 9.21
C GLY A 575 -12.78 -3.59 8.58
N ASN A 576 -13.04 -3.88 7.30
CA ASN A 576 -12.39 -4.97 6.57
C ASN A 576 -11.06 -4.57 5.91
N THR A 577 -10.68 -3.30 5.94
CA THR A 577 -9.49 -2.78 5.22
C THR A 577 -8.21 -3.54 5.57
N PHE A 578 -8.02 -3.86 6.85
CA PHE A 578 -6.82 -4.56 7.34
C PHE A 578 -7.05 -6.05 7.65
N LYS A 579 -8.19 -6.63 7.26
CA LYS A 579 -8.36 -8.08 7.35
C LYS A 579 -7.41 -8.82 6.41
N PRO A 580 -6.99 -10.07 6.72
CA PRO A 580 -7.37 -10.86 7.91
C PRO A 580 -6.55 -10.52 9.16
N HIS A 581 -5.69 -9.51 9.15
CA HIS A 581 -4.69 -9.27 10.19
C HIS A 581 -5.28 -8.64 11.46
N THR A 582 -6.22 -7.71 11.30
CA THR A 582 -6.93 -7.07 12.42
C THR A 582 -8.34 -6.68 12.01
N GLY A 583 -9.26 -6.72 12.98
CA GLY A 583 -10.61 -6.14 12.86
C GLY A 583 -10.70 -4.71 13.42
N THR A 584 -9.59 -4.14 13.89
CA THR A 584 -9.59 -2.78 14.44
C THR A 584 -9.99 -1.77 13.37
N LYS A 585 -11.02 -0.99 13.62
CA LYS A 585 -11.38 0.16 12.78
C LYS A 585 -10.28 1.20 12.86
N THR A 586 -9.87 1.70 11.71
CA THR A 586 -8.80 2.67 11.56
C THR A 586 -9.27 3.92 10.84
N SER A 587 -8.53 4.99 10.99
CA SER A 587 -8.69 6.23 10.22
C SER A 587 -7.33 6.71 9.74
N VAL A 588 -7.31 7.41 8.62
CA VAL A 588 -6.12 8.14 8.17
C VAL A 588 -6.28 9.59 8.60
N LEU A 589 -5.31 10.07 9.35
CA LEU A 589 -5.21 11.46 9.78
C LEU A 589 -4.21 12.21 8.90
N PHE A 590 -4.68 13.28 8.25
CA PHE A 590 -3.86 14.14 7.40
C PHE A 590 -3.57 15.45 8.12
N LEU A 591 -2.29 15.78 8.23
CA LEU A 591 -1.81 16.92 8.99
C LEU A 591 -0.83 17.77 8.17
N GLN A 592 -0.81 19.07 8.44
CA GLN A 592 0.26 19.98 8.03
C GLN A 592 0.87 20.62 9.29
N LYS A 593 2.15 20.37 9.52
CA LYS A 593 2.85 20.93 10.68
C LYS A 593 2.92 22.44 10.58
N TYR A 594 2.61 23.14 11.67
CA TYR A 594 2.69 24.59 11.69
C TYR A 594 4.10 25.09 11.42
N THR A 595 4.17 26.17 10.64
CA THR A 595 5.41 26.95 10.49
C THR A 595 5.68 27.73 11.77
N ASP A 596 6.92 28.20 11.95
CA ASP A 596 7.29 29.01 13.13
C ASP A 596 6.45 30.29 13.22
N LYS A 597 6.14 30.92 12.09
CA LYS A 597 5.24 32.11 12.03
C LYS A 597 3.81 31.79 12.47
N GLU A 598 3.29 30.65 12.08
CA GLU A 598 1.94 30.21 12.53
C GLU A 598 1.96 29.93 14.03
N LYS A 599 2.99 29.26 14.55
CA LYS A 599 3.15 29.01 16.00
C LYS A 599 3.26 30.31 16.78
N GLU A 600 4.02 31.28 16.31
CA GLU A 600 4.09 32.61 16.90
C GLU A 600 2.73 33.32 16.94
N LYS A 601 1.97 33.27 15.82
CA LYS A 601 0.62 33.81 15.76
C LYS A 601 -0.32 33.12 16.75
N ILE A 602 -0.30 31.78 16.80
CA ILE A 602 -1.10 30.98 17.75
C ILE A 602 -0.77 31.39 19.19
N GLN A 603 0.52 31.55 19.50
CA GLN A 603 0.97 31.97 20.83
C GLN A 603 0.49 33.38 21.18
N GLN A 604 0.52 34.33 20.23
CA GLN A 604 -0.01 35.66 20.44
C GLN A 604 -1.52 35.68 20.71
N ILE A 605 -2.28 34.86 19.97
CA ILE A 605 -3.72 34.67 20.18
C ILE A 605 -3.97 34.07 21.57
N ARG A 606 -3.19 33.06 21.99
CA ARG A 606 -3.30 32.46 23.33
C ARG A 606 -3.07 33.49 24.45
N LEU A 607 -2.00 34.28 24.37
CA LEU A 607 -1.67 35.31 25.34
C LEU A 607 -2.78 36.37 25.44
N LYS A 608 -3.34 36.80 24.30
CA LYS A 608 -4.48 37.72 24.27
C LYS A 608 -5.66 37.16 25.09
N TYR A 609 -6.02 35.87 24.87
CA TYR A 609 -7.15 35.29 25.57
C TYR A 609 -6.85 34.91 27.01
N GLU A 610 -5.60 34.61 27.38
CA GLU A 610 -5.21 34.47 28.80
C GLU A 610 -5.44 35.77 29.58
N ASP A 611 -5.15 36.93 28.99
CA ASP A 611 -5.41 38.25 29.57
C ASP A 611 -6.92 38.57 29.69
N GLU A 612 -7.69 38.15 28.69
CA GLU A 612 -9.16 38.27 28.71
C GLU A 612 -9.78 37.32 29.73
N TRP A 613 -9.24 36.11 29.94
CA TRP A 613 -9.71 35.18 30.94
C TRP A 613 -9.62 35.73 32.37
N GLU A 614 -8.52 36.37 32.72
CA GLU A 614 -8.34 36.94 34.08
C GLU A 614 -9.43 37.98 34.37
N LYS A 615 -9.79 38.83 33.38
CA LYS A 615 -10.88 39.79 33.47
C LYS A 615 -12.25 39.12 33.58
N PHE A 616 -12.47 38.09 32.78
CA PHE A 616 -13.70 37.31 32.75
C PHE A 616 -13.94 36.60 34.10
N LEU A 617 -12.92 35.90 34.59
CA LEU A 617 -12.97 35.22 35.88
C LEU A 617 -13.22 36.17 37.04
N LYS A 618 -12.59 37.36 37.03
CA LYS A 618 -12.81 38.38 38.04
C LYS A 618 -14.26 38.83 38.04
N ASN A 619 -14.87 39.10 36.90
CA ASN A 619 -16.26 39.49 36.78
C ASN A 619 -17.22 38.42 37.32
N ILE A 620 -16.93 37.13 37.03
CA ILE A 620 -17.73 36.01 37.57
C ILE A 620 -17.56 35.92 39.09
N LYS A 621 -16.35 36.05 39.61
CA LYS A 621 -16.08 36.06 41.09
C LYS A 621 -16.81 37.18 41.78
N GLU A 622 -16.82 38.38 41.24
CA GLU A 622 -17.55 39.54 41.79
C GLU A 622 -19.07 39.31 41.75
N LYS A 623 -19.60 38.77 40.65
CA LYS A 623 -21.02 38.52 40.48
C LYS A 623 -21.56 37.44 41.41
N TYR A 624 -20.78 36.39 41.65
CA TYR A 624 -21.21 35.23 42.41
C TYR A 624 -20.42 35.01 43.73
N GLN A 625 -19.87 36.08 44.35
CA GLN A 625 -19.00 36.03 45.54
C GLN A 625 -19.59 35.33 46.73
N ASN A 626 -20.93 35.32 46.86
CA ASN A 626 -21.65 34.76 48.04
C ASN A 626 -22.55 33.58 47.62
N ILE A 627 -22.29 32.95 46.49
CA ILE A 627 -23.13 31.86 46.00
C ILE A 627 -22.92 30.58 46.84
N VAL A 628 -24.00 29.94 47.24
CA VAL A 628 -24.03 28.62 47.84
C VAL A 628 -25.04 27.75 47.12
N TRP A 629 -24.95 26.42 47.31
CA TRP A 629 -25.79 25.44 46.58
C TRP A 629 -27.31 25.74 46.64
N GLY A 630 -27.80 26.40 47.67
CA GLY A 630 -29.20 26.77 47.87
C GLY A 630 -29.55 28.18 47.35
N SER A 631 -28.62 28.91 46.76
CA SER A 631 -28.88 30.25 46.19
C SER A 631 -29.78 30.14 44.96
N SER A 632 -30.70 31.12 44.80
CA SER A 632 -31.48 31.31 43.59
C SER A 632 -30.58 31.92 42.53
N VAL A 633 -30.42 31.25 41.39
CA VAL A 633 -29.67 31.76 40.23
C VAL A 633 -30.57 31.84 39.03
N ASP A 634 -30.64 33.01 38.45
CA ASP A 634 -31.31 33.23 37.17
C ASP A 634 -30.43 32.62 36.03
N LYS A 635 -30.91 31.55 35.40
CA LYS A 635 -30.18 30.82 34.34
C LYS A 635 -29.87 31.75 33.14
N GLU A 636 -30.76 32.65 32.79
CA GLU A 636 -30.56 33.63 31.70
C GLU A 636 -29.43 34.61 32.00
N GLY A 637 -29.16 34.86 33.27
CA GLY A 637 -28.10 35.75 33.71
C GLY A 637 -26.72 35.10 33.81
N VAL A 638 -26.58 33.79 33.61
CA VAL A 638 -25.28 33.09 33.65
C VAL A 638 -24.59 33.29 32.29
N PRO A 639 -23.30 33.64 32.23
CA PRO A 639 -22.55 33.69 30.98
C PRO A 639 -22.67 32.38 30.19
N GLU A 640 -22.90 32.47 28.90
CA GLU A 640 -23.13 31.29 28.03
C GLU A 640 -21.99 30.28 28.12
N GLU A 641 -20.73 30.78 28.14
CA GLU A 641 -19.55 29.91 28.21
C GLU A 641 -19.48 29.17 29.55
N LEU A 642 -19.89 29.82 30.67
CA LEU A 642 -19.94 29.16 31.97
C LEU A 642 -21.07 28.13 31.98
N ASN A 643 -22.24 28.45 31.46
CA ASN A 643 -23.38 27.56 31.47
C ASN A 643 -23.07 26.28 30.62
N SER A 644 -22.54 26.45 29.42
CA SER A 644 -22.13 25.36 28.55
C SER A 644 -21.04 24.48 29.16
N PHE A 645 -20.09 25.09 29.86
CA PHE A 645 -19.08 24.32 30.61
C PHE A 645 -19.71 23.50 31.71
N LEU A 646 -20.62 24.08 32.51
CA LEU A 646 -21.26 23.39 33.61
C LEU A 646 -22.07 22.18 33.14
N GLU A 647 -22.85 22.35 32.07
CA GLU A 647 -23.61 21.25 31.43
C GLU A 647 -22.63 20.14 30.98
N THR A 648 -21.60 20.46 30.22
CA THR A 648 -20.65 19.47 29.74
C THR A 648 -19.84 18.82 30.87
N TYR A 649 -19.34 19.60 31.82
CA TYR A 649 -18.42 19.10 32.86
C TYR A 649 -19.10 18.21 33.91
N PHE A 650 -20.34 18.53 34.28
CA PHE A 650 -21.04 17.77 35.29
C PHE A 650 -21.88 16.62 34.71
N GLU A 651 -22.44 16.78 33.48
CA GLU A 651 -23.15 15.68 32.79
C GLU A 651 -22.19 14.57 32.34
N THR A 652 -21.01 14.94 31.78
CA THR A 652 -20.02 13.93 31.30
C THR A 652 -19.44 13.11 32.48
N LYS A 653 -19.39 13.69 33.68
CA LYS A 653 -18.97 12.91 34.87
C LYS A 653 -20.03 11.93 35.33
N GLU A 654 -21.29 12.23 35.09
CA GLU A 654 -22.38 11.31 35.40
C GLU A 654 -22.37 10.08 34.49
N GLU A 655 -22.04 10.25 33.19
CA GLU A 655 -21.89 9.15 32.23
C GLU A 655 -20.62 8.29 32.47
N ILE A 656 -19.51 8.91 32.85
CA ILE A 656 -18.23 8.19 33.09
C ILE A 656 -18.25 7.34 34.37
N GLU A 657 -19.03 7.72 35.38
CA GLU A 657 -19.19 6.89 36.59
C GLU A 657 -20.17 5.70 36.37
N GLU A 658 -20.95 5.71 35.26
CA GLU A 658 -21.90 4.64 34.91
C GLU A 658 -21.32 3.62 33.91
N LEU A 659 -20.16 3.84 33.30
CA LEU A 659 -19.53 2.86 32.41
C LEU A 659 -18.71 1.87 33.25
N PRO A 660 -19.08 0.56 33.28
CA PRO A 660 -18.21 -0.46 33.83
C PRO A 660 -16.88 -0.46 33.10
N ALA A 661 -15.78 -0.55 33.81
CA ALA A 661 -14.47 -0.74 33.22
C ALA A 661 -14.53 -1.89 32.21
N GLU A 662 -14.21 -1.63 30.94
CA GLU A 662 -14.08 -2.68 29.93
C GLU A 662 -13.10 -3.73 30.47
N LYS A 663 -13.64 -4.88 30.84
CA LYS A 663 -12.87 -6.07 31.14
C LYS A 663 -12.16 -6.48 29.86
N ALA A 664 -10.85 -6.62 29.94
CA ALA A 664 -10.07 -7.31 28.93
C ALA A 664 -10.72 -8.68 28.68
N GLU A 665 -11.02 -8.99 27.43
CA GLU A 665 -11.57 -10.29 27.02
C GLU A 665 -10.61 -11.41 27.45
N GLY A 666 -11.11 -12.28 28.33
CA GLY A 666 -10.46 -13.54 28.61
C GLY A 666 -10.37 -13.90 30.08
N GLU A 667 -11.51 -13.98 30.80
CA GLU A 667 -11.69 -14.92 31.90
C GLU A 667 -13.19 -14.92 32.27
N GLU A 668 -13.84 -16.06 32.07
CA GLU A 668 -15.16 -16.37 32.64
C GLU A 668 -15.03 -16.44 34.16
N THR A 669 -15.56 -15.45 34.87
CA THR A 669 -15.82 -15.56 36.27
C THR A 669 -17.24 -15.11 36.57
N GLU A 670 -17.91 -15.93 37.36
CA GLU A 670 -19.27 -15.88 37.83
C GLU A 670 -19.81 -14.48 38.12
N GLU A 671 -21.00 -14.20 37.55
CA GLU A 671 -21.80 -13.01 37.81
C GLU A 671 -22.10 -12.92 39.33
N THR A 672 -21.48 -11.98 40.02
CA THR A 672 -22.01 -11.46 41.25
C THR A 672 -22.86 -10.25 40.93
N GLU A 673 -24.17 -10.38 41.16
CA GLU A 673 -25.13 -9.28 41.19
C GLU A 673 -24.64 -8.19 42.14
N GLU A 674 -23.91 -7.17 41.67
CA GLU A 674 -23.79 -5.90 42.38
C GLU A 674 -25.02 -5.06 42.01
N GLU A 675 -25.87 -4.88 43.05
CA GLU A 675 -27.05 -3.99 43.03
C GLU A 675 -26.67 -2.63 42.42
N SER A 676 -27.37 -2.23 41.35
CA SER A 676 -27.44 -0.86 40.87
C SER A 676 -28.03 0.00 42.00
N LYS A 677 -27.21 0.72 42.75
CA LYS A 677 -27.65 1.70 43.71
C LYS A 677 -28.38 2.80 42.97
N GLU A 678 -29.72 2.77 43.00
CA GLU A 678 -30.55 3.91 42.56
C GLU A 678 -30.06 5.19 43.27
N ARG A 679 -29.64 6.20 42.48
CA ARG A 679 -29.22 7.50 43.00
C ARG A 679 -30.37 8.15 43.74
N LYS A 680 -30.13 8.54 44.98
CA LYS A 680 -31.14 9.20 45.81
C LYS A 680 -31.59 10.52 45.15
N PRO A 681 -32.89 10.80 45.05
CA PRO A 681 -33.40 12.10 44.58
C PRO A 681 -32.81 13.28 45.36
N LEU A 682 -32.56 14.40 44.69
CA LEU A 682 -31.97 15.61 45.29
C LEU A 682 -32.74 16.06 46.57
N ALA A 683 -34.07 15.97 46.56
CA ALA A 683 -34.89 16.31 47.69
C ALA A 683 -34.59 15.45 48.93
N ILE A 684 -34.26 14.16 48.73
CA ILE A 684 -33.86 13.26 49.82
C ILE A 684 -32.49 13.62 50.38
N LEU A 685 -31.52 13.97 49.51
CA LEU A 685 -30.18 14.40 49.93
C LEU A 685 -30.24 15.71 50.76
N VAL A 686 -31.10 16.64 50.36
CA VAL A 686 -31.32 17.91 51.10
C VAL A 686 -31.95 17.62 52.46
N GLN A 687 -32.91 16.71 52.49
CA GLN A 687 -33.54 16.27 53.76
C GLN A 687 -32.52 15.59 54.69
N GLU A 688 -31.74 14.63 54.21
CA GLU A 688 -30.70 13.95 54.98
C GLU A 688 -29.66 14.94 55.54
N LYS A 689 -29.29 15.94 54.71
CA LYS A 689 -28.39 17.00 55.17
C LYS A 689 -29.01 17.79 56.31
N THR A 690 -30.29 18.16 56.21
CA THR A 690 -30.98 18.92 57.25
C THR A 690 -31.02 18.13 58.57
N GLU A 691 -31.35 16.84 58.50
CA GLU A 691 -31.36 15.94 59.66
C GLU A 691 -29.97 15.78 60.29
N LEU A 692 -28.92 15.74 59.51
CA LEU A 692 -27.54 15.67 60.00
C LEU A 692 -27.07 17.00 60.62
N ASP A 693 -27.51 18.14 60.05
CA ASP A 693 -27.22 19.47 60.65
C ASP A 693 -27.88 19.63 61.99
N GLU A 694 -29.14 19.16 62.17
CA GLU A 694 -29.82 19.15 63.44
C GLU A 694 -29.11 18.25 64.46
N ALA A 695 -28.72 17.00 64.06
CA ALA A 695 -27.97 16.09 64.88
C ALA A 695 -26.57 16.65 65.26
N LEU A 696 -25.91 17.36 64.32
CA LEU A 696 -24.65 18.04 64.61
C LEU A 696 -24.82 19.12 65.67
N ARG A 697 -25.84 19.93 65.52
CA ARG A 697 -26.16 21.02 66.47
C ARG A 697 -26.48 20.50 67.85
N GLU A 698 -27.29 19.42 67.98
CA GLU A 698 -27.55 18.75 69.26
C GLU A 698 -26.27 18.27 69.92
N LYS A 699 -25.33 17.71 69.15
CA LYS A 699 -24.06 17.23 69.67
C LYS A 699 -23.10 18.37 70.07
N GLU A 700 -23.13 19.48 69.39
CA GLU A 700 -22.38 20.69 69.75
C GLU A 700 -22.91 21.31 71.04
N GLU A 701 -24.24 21.38 71.22
CA GLU A 701 -24.88 21.83 72.47
C GLU A 701 -24.56 20.84 73.64
N GLU A 702 -24.58 19.54 73.39
CA GLU A 702 -24.16 18.50 74.42
C GLU A 702 -22.69 18.70 74.80
N LEU A 703 -21.83 19.08 73.84
CA LEU A 703 -20.40 19.27 74.12
C LEU A 703 -20.12 20.48 75.04
N GLU A 704 -20.90 21.58 74.87
CA GLU A 704 -20.77 22.76 75.73
C GLU A 704 -21.11 22.48 77.21
N GLY A 705 -22.02 21.51 77.46
CA GLY A 705 -22.44 21.12 78.86
C GLY A 705 -21.63 20.02 79.54
N THR A 706 -20.62 19.42 78.85
CA THR A 706 -19.99 18.16 79.30
C THR A 706 -18.55 18.35 79.82
N TYR A 707 -18.30 17.86 81.04
CA TYR A 707 -16.99 17.84 81.71
C TYR A 707 -16.56 16.41 81.87
N THR A 708 -15.73 15.81 81.05
CA THR A 708 -14.95 14.57 81.38
C THR A 708 -14.65 13.76 80.08
N THR A 709 -14.33 12.43 80.20
CA THR A 709 -14.03 11.44 79.18
C THR A 709 -15.01 11.47 77.93
N ARG A 710 -16.28 11.74 78.23
CA ARG A 710 -17.34 11.89 77.20
C ARG A 710 -17.05 13.04 76.19
N LYS A 711 -16.26 14.07 76.60
CA LYS A 711 -15.90 15.18 75.70
C LYS A 711 -15.05 14.77 74.55
N THR A 712 -14.23 13.74 74.67
CA THR A 712 -13.39 13.21 73.61
C THR A 712 -14.20 12.39 72.61
N GLU A 713 -15.19 11.63 73.09
CA GLU A 713 -16.11 10.88 72.22
C GLU A 713 -17.00 11.80 71.38
N LEU A 714 -17.59 12.82 72.03
CA LEU A 714 -18.42 13.82 71.39
C LEU A 714 -17.65 14.57 70.26
N LYS A 715 -16.39 14.95 70.52
CA LYS A 715 -15.56 15.56 69.44
C LYS A 715 -15.35 14.61 68.25
N LYS A 716 -15.26 13.30 68.48
CA LYS A 716 -15.13 12.31 67.43
C LYS A 716 -16.46 12.12 66.69
N GLU A 717 -17.59 12.09 67.41
CA GLU A 717 -18.92 12.03 66.80
C GLU A 717 -19.19 13.28 65.91
N ILE A 718 -18.93 14.48 66.42
CA ILE A 718 -19.05 15.76 65.73
C ILE A 718 -18.21 15.75 64.46
N LYS A 719 -16.93 15.34 64.51
CA LYS A 719 -16.07 15.25 63.38
C LYS A 719 -16.59 14.25 62.32
N THR A 720 -17.22 13.16 62.78
CA THR A 720 -17.83 12.18 61.85
C THR A 720 -19.08 12.74 61.19
N LEU A 721 -19.94 13.46 61.93
CA LEU A 721 -21.11 14.12 61.38
C LEU A 721 -20.72 15.21 60.38
N GLN A 722 -19.77 16.08 60.68
CA GLN A 722 -19.24 17.10 59.79
C GLN A 722 -18.72 16.48 58.51
N SER A 723 -17.94 15.36 58.57
CA SER A 723 -17.45 14.65 57.38
C SER A 723 -18.58 14.08 56.51
N LYS A 724 -19.71 13.65 57.11
CA LYS A 724 -20.87 13.19 56.36
C LYS A 724 -21.61 14.35 55.69
N ILE A 725 -21.79 15.45 56.41
CA ILE A 725 -22.39 16.69 55.92
C ILE A 725 -21.58 17.24 54.75
N ASP A 726 -20.25 17.31 54.85
CA ASP A 726 -19.38 17.78 53.79
C ASP A 726 -19.53 16.96 52.50
N LYS A 727 -19.65 15.64 52.60
CA LYS A 727 -19.91 14.74 51.49
C LYS A 727 -21.25 15.01 50.83
N LEU A 728 -22.31 15.15 51.60
CA LEU A 728 -23.65 15.48 51.10
C LEU A 728 -23.70 16.85 50.47
N VAL A 729 -23.08 17.87 51.08
CA VAL A 729 -22.99 19.21 50.51
C VAL A 729 -22.28 19.20 49.16
N LYS A 730 -21.21 18.40 49.07
CA LYS A 730 -20.51 18.24 47.79
C LYS A 730 -21.39 17.59 46.72
N GLU A 731 -22.11 16.54 47.07
CA GLU A 731 -23.02 15.83 46.15
C GLU A 731 -24.19 16.76 45.70
N ILE A 732 -24.81 17.47 46.63
CA ILE A 732 -25.87 18.45 46.35
C ILE A 732 -25.33 19.60 45.48
N SER A 733 -24.12 20.10 45.76
CA SER A 733 -23.49 21.16 44.97
C SER A 733 -23.20 20.74 43.51
N GLN A 734 -22.90 19.47 43.26
CA GLN A 734 -22.72 18.96 41.91
C GLN A 734 -24.02 18.92 41.10
N ARG A 735 -25.19 18.89 41.75
CA ARG A 735 -26.52 18.73 41.13
C ARG A 735 -27.34 20.03 41.08
N THR A 736 -26.84 21.14 41.55
CA THR A 736 -27.52 22.46 41.54
C THR A 736 -26.68 23.46 40.79
N LEU A 737 -27.32 24.29 39.95
CA LEU A 737 -26.62 25.35 39.19
C LEU A 737 -25.79 26.28 40.10
N ALA A 738 -26.38 26.74 41.22
CA ALA A 738 -25.69 27.57 42.17
C ALA A 738 -24.48 26.87 42.80
N GLY A 739 -24.64 25.59 43.18
CA GLY A 739 -23.55 24.75 43.72
C GLY A 739 -22.43 24.51 42.69
N GLN A 740 -22.78 24.22 41.45
CA GLN A 740 -21.84 24.04 40.35
C GLN A 740 -21.00 25.31 40.12
N ILE A 741 -21.62 26.47 40.06
CA ILE A 741 -20.93 27.78 39.97
C ILE A 741 -20.00 27.98 41.18
N GLY A 742 -20.49 27.68 42.37
CA GLY A 742 -19.68 27.75 43.62
C GLY A 742 -18.45 26.86 43.57
N LEU A 743 -18.57 25.64 43.05
CA LEU A 743 -17.47 24.69 42.86
C LEU A 743 -16.44 25.22 41.83
N VAL A 744 -16.89 25.78 40.72
CA VAL A 744 -15.99 26.43 39.74
C VAL A 744 -15.17 27.54 40.36
N LEU A 745 -15.74 28.30 41.30
CA LEU A 745 -15.07 29.46 41.91
C LEU A 745 -14.18 29.11 43.09
N SER A 746 -14.41 27.94 43.75
CA SER A 746 -13.73 27.53 44.98
C SER A 746 -12.73 26.38 44.81
N GLU A 747 -12.96 25.48 43.86
CA GLU A 747 -12.06 24.34 43.59
C GLU A 747 -11.11 24.66 42.41
N GLU A 748 -9.83 24.87 42.66
CA GLU A 748 -8.78 25.18 41.70
C GLU A 748 -8.81 24.25 40.48
N ARG A 749 -8.97 22.96 40.69
CA ARG A 749 -9.06 21.95 39.64
C ARG A 749 -10.22 22.20 38.68
N ILE A 750 -11.37 22.64 39.18
CA ILE A 750 -12.56 22.94 38.32
C ILE A 750 -12.38 24.29 37.65
N THR A 751 -11.81 25.26 38.35
CA THR A 751 -11.45 26.57 37.76
C THR A 751 -10.49 26.37 36.57
N ASP A 752 -9.46 25.53 36.74
CA ASP A 752 -8.50 25.24 35.68
C ASP A 752 -9.13 24.52 34.49
N ALA A 753 -10.05 23.57 34.77
CA ALA A 753 -10.81 22.90 33.72
C ALA A 753 -11.69 23.89 32.94
N PHE A 754 -12.32 24.86 33.64
CA PHE A 754 -13.11 25.91 33.01
C PHE A 754 -12.23 26.90 32.23
N LYS A 755 -11.08 27.32 32.78
CA LYS A 755 -10.09 28.11 32.06
C LYS A 755 -9.70 27.44 30.75
N LYS A 756 -9.38 26.17 30.80
CA LYS A 756 -9.02 25.40 29.63
C LYS A 756 -10.16 25.35 28.60
N TYR A 757 -11.36 25.01 29.03
CA TYR A 757 -12.56 24.97 28.17
C TYR A 757 -12.81 26.33 27.49
N TRP A 758 -12.75 27.41 28.26
CA TRP A 758 -12.98 28.76 27.78
C TRP A 758 -11.91 29.22 26.78
N LEU A 759 -10.63 28.99 27.09
CA LEU A 759 -9.51 29.32 26.22
C LEU A 759 -9.61 28.53 24.90
N ASP A 760 -9.86 27.25 24.96
CA ASP A 760 -9.99 26.40 23.78
C ASP A 760 -11.14 26.87 22.88
N GLY A 761 -12.29 27.22 23.47
CA GLY A 761 -13.43 27.77 22.72
C GLY A 761 -13.11 29.06 21.99
N LYS A 762 -12.43 30.00 22.66
CA LYS A 762 -12.02 31.30 22.06
C LYS A 762 -10.95 31.10 20.98
N MET A 763 -9.98 30.25 21.23
CA MET A 763 -8.93 29.93 20.25
C MET A 763 -9.50 29.24 19.02
N MET A 764 -10.41 28.29 19.19
CA MET A 764 -11.07 27.62 18.07
C MET A 764 -11.89 28.61 17.21
N GLN A 765 -12.60 29.57 17.83
CA GLN A 765 -13.35 30.58 17.08
C GLN A 765 -12.44 31.50 16.25
N GLU A 766 -11.28 31.91 16.78
CA GLU A 766 -10.35 32.80 16.06
C GLU A 766 -9.48 32.06 15.04
N MET A 767 -9.25 30.77 15.28
CA MET A 767 -8.43 29.90 14.42
C MET A 767 -9.26 28.96 13.56
N ASP A 768 -10.55 29.23 13.40
CA ASP A 768 -11.45 28.34 12.65
C ASP A 768 -10.95 28.13 11.22
N TYR A 769 -10.91 26.87 10.82
CA TYR A 769 -10.59 26.44 9.48
C TYR A 769 -11.36 25.17 9.13
N PRO A 770 -11.76 24.99 7.88
CA PRO A 770 -12.47 23.79 7.46
C PRO A 770 -11.56 22.58 7.45
N ILE A 771 -12.11 21.43 7.89
CA ILE A 771 -11.46 20.13 7.89
C ILE A 771 -12.28 19.22 6.97
N PHE A 772 -11.59 18.45 6.11
CA PHE A 772 -12.24 17.47 5.26
C PHE A 772 -12.50 16.19 6.05
N PHE A 773 -13.75 15.71 6.03
CA PHE A 773 -14.16 14.44 6.64
C PHE A 773 -14.77 13.53 5.58
N ALA A 774 -14.33 12.27 5.56
CA ALA A 774 -14.91 11.23 4.72
C ALA A 774 -14.87 9.87 5.41
N VAL A 775 -15.73 8.96 4.97
CA VAL A 775 -15.77 7.56 5.41
C VAL A 775 -15.76 6.67 4.18
N ASN A 776 -14.85 5.70 4.17
CA ASN A 776 -14.81 4.66 3.16
C ASN A 776 -15.95 3.66 3.42
N GLU A 777 -16.98 3.70 2.58
CA GLU A 777 -18.16 2.85 2.69
C GLU A 777 -18.02 1.53 1.93
N LYS A 778 -17.32 1.54 0.79
CA LYS A 778 -17.04 0.34 0.01
C LYS A 778 -15.76 -0.33 0.47
N PRO A 779 -15.85 -1.50 1.12
CA PRO A 779 -14.67 -2.18 1.63
C PRO A 779 -13.74 -2.60 0.48
N VAL A 780 -12.46 -2.31 0.63
CA VAL A 780 -11.39 -2.76 -0.27
C VAL A 780 -11.27 -4.28 -0.29
N LYS A 781 -11.50 -4.90 0.87
CA LYS A 781 -11.43 -6.35 1.10
C LYS A 781 -12.76 -6.88 1.61
N ASP A 782 -13.02 -8.15 1.35
CA ASP A 782 -14.17 -8.87 1.90
C ASP A 782 -13.94 -9.29 3.36
N GLU A 783 -14.84 -10.07 3.92
CA GLU A 783 -14.74 -10.56 5.30
C GLU A 783 -13.60 -11.56 5.51
N SER A 784 -13.15 -12.24 4.45
CA SER A 784 -12.02 -13.18 4.49
C SER A 784 -10.66 -12.46 4.40
N GLY A 785 -10.66 -11.19 3.97
CA GLY A 785 -9.46 -10.39 3.74
C GLY A 785 -8.94 -10.44 2.31
N GLU A 786 -9.72 -10.99 1.36
CA GLU A 786 -9.40 -10.98 -0.05
C GLU A 786 -9.89 -9.69 -0.72
N TYR A 787 -9.13 -9.19 -1.72
CA TYR A 787 -9.52 -8.00 -2.47
C TYR A 787 -10.81 -8.23 -3.26
N ARG A 788 -11.66 -7.22 -3.27
CA ARG A 788 -12.86 -7.18 -4.10
C ARG A 788 -12.54 -6.56 -5.46
N TYR A 789 -12.99 -7.20 -6.54
CA TYR A 789 -12.72 -6.73 -7.89
C TYR A 789 -13.99 -6.37 -8.63
N LYS A 790 -13.92 -5.30 -9.44
CA LYS A 790 -14.89 -4.94 -10.48
C LYS A 790 -14.21 -4.89 -11.85
N LYS A 791 -14.96 -4.87 -12.93
CA LYS A 791 -14.41 -4.64 -14.26
C LYS A 791 -14.43 -3.15 -14.56
N ASN A 792 -13.31 -2.64 -15.07
CA ASN A 792 -13.24 -1.28 -15.63
C ASN A 792 -13.98 -1.24 -17.00
N PRO A 793 -14.18 -0.05 -17.62
CA PRO A 793 -14.80 0.08 -18.94
C PRO A 793 -14.15 -0.75 -20.04
N ASP A 794 -12.85 -1.02 -19.93
CA ASP A 794 -12.08 -1.83 -20.87
C ASP A 794 -12.15 -3.34 -20.56
N GLY A 795 -12.88 -3.73 -19.51
CA GLY A 795 -13.08 -5.13 -19.11
C GLY A 795 -12.02 -5.73 -18.20
N TYR A 796 -11.00 -4.97 -17.80
CA TYR A 796 -9.94 -5.44 -16.88
C TYR A 796 -10.41 -5.42 -15.42
N PRO A 797 -9.99 -6.41 -14.60
CA PRO A 797 -10.28 -6.42 -13.17
C PRO A 797 -9.50 -5.30 -12.47
N VAL A 798 -10.21 -4.46 -11.71
CA VAL A 798 -9.66 -3.44 -10.82
C VAL A 798 -10.26 -3.62 -9.44
N ILE A 799 -9.54 -3.24 -8.39
CA ILE A 799 -10.04 -3.33 -7.02
C ILE A 799 -11.28 -2.43 -6.89
N ASP A 800 -12.36 -2.96 -6.33
CA ASP A 800 -13.61 -2.21 -6.13
C ASP A 800 -13.58 -1.50 -4.76
N HIS A 801 -13.48 -0.17 -4.78
CA HIS A 801 -13.47 0.69 -3.60
C HIS A 801 -13.92 2.11 -3.98
N ASP A 802 -14.12 2.98 -2.98
CA ASP A 802 -14.49 4.39 -3.10
C ASP A 802 -13.38 5.37 -2.62
N LEU A 803 -12.17 4.86 -2.35
CA LEU A 803 -11.07 5.69 -1.88
C LEU A 803 -10.55 6.67 -2.94
N ASP A 804 -10.71 6.34 -4.22
CA ASP A 804 -10.37 7.26 -5.32
C ASP A 804 -11.31 8.47 -5.35
N GLU A 805 -12.62 8.23 -5.18
CA GLU A 805 -13.65 9.27 -5.11
C GLU A 805 -13.43 10.18 -3.89
N ILE A 806 -13.01 9.60 -2.75
CA ILE A 806 -12.64 10.37 -1.55
C ILE A 806 -11.42 11.26 -1.84
N ALA A 807 -10.39 10.72 -2.50
CA ALA A 807 -9.21 11.50 -2.87
C ALA A 807 -9.55 12.64 -3.83
N GLU A 808 -10.38 12.40 -4.84
CA GLU A 808 -10.84 13.44 -5.78
C GLU A 808 -11.65 14.54 -5.08
N ALA A 809 -12.54 14.17 -4.16
CA ALA A 809 -13.30 15.12 -3.35
C ALA A 809 -12.38 15.99 -2.47
N PHE A 810 -11.36 15.37 -1.85
CA PHE A 810 -10.34 16.12 -1.09
C PHE A 810 -9.53 17.07 -2.00
N ILE A 811 -9.13 16.63 -3.20
CA ILE A 811 -8.38 17.47 -4.14
C ILE A 811 -9.19 18.73 -4.50
N LYS A 812 -10.50 18.58 -4.72
CA LYS A 812 -11.39 19.71 -4.95
C LYS A 812 -11.42 20.64 -3.74
N PHE A 813 -11.63 20.09 -2.55
CA PHE A 813 -11.59 20.83 -1.29
C PHE A 813 -10.24 21.54 -1.08
N ALA A 814 -9.11 20.87 -1.31
CA ALA A 814 -7.77 21.43 -1.15
C ALA A 814 -7.52 22.63 -2.07
N LYS A 815 -8.03 22.58 -3.31
CA LYS A 815 -7.98 23.71 -4.26
C LYS A 815 -8.88 24.85 -3.84
N GLU A 816 -10.08 24.58 -3.31
CA GLU A 816 -11.00 25.60 -2.75
C GLU A 816 -10.40 26.27 -1.52
N GLN A 817 -9.64 25.53 -0.71
CA GLN A 817 -8.93 26.05 0.48
C GLN A 817 -7.53 26.61 0.16
N ASP A 818 -7.14 26.64 -1.11
CA ASP A 818 -5.87 27.21 -1.59
C ASP A 818 -4.63 26.59 -0.92
N PHE A 819 -4.65 25.25 -0.71
CA PHE A 819 -3.50 24.54 -0.17
C PHE A 819 -2.33 24.62 -1.15
N ASP A 820 -1.15 25.03 -0.65
CA ASP A 820 0.04 25.31 -1.45
C ASP A 820 0.54 24.10 -2.26
N PHE A 821 0.34 22.89 -1.76
CA PHE A 821 0.71 21.65 -2.44
C PHE A 821 -0.30 21.20 -3.51
N TRP A 822 -1.44 21.92 -3.65
CA TRP A 822 -2.44 21.75 -4.71
C TRP A 822 -2.62 22.98 -5.61
N ARG A 823 -1.76 23.98 -5.46
CA ARG A 823 -1.70 25.15 -6.36
C ARG A 823 -1.13 24.81 -7.73
#